data_9760c5048e288aadc81642efc1f86417
#
_entry.id   9760c5048e288aadc81642efc1f86417
#
_cell.length_a   1.000
_cell.length_b   1.000
_cell.length_c   1.000
_cell.angle_alpha   90.00
_cell.angle_beta   90.00
_cell.angle_gamma   90.00
#
_symmetry.space_group_name_H-M   'P 1'
#
loop_
_entity.id
_entity.type
_entity.pdbx_description
1 polymer ?
#
loop_
_entity_poly.entity_id
_entity_poly.type
_entity_poly.pdbx_seq_one_letter_code
_entity_poly.pdbx_strand_id
1 'polypeptide(L)'
;MNSSGIMRWFIWLSQLFYLLLLFYSQLTSSSSSFNSSSPLLCSQDQSSALLQFKQLFSLWEYASLDCDISYPKIESWKEGTDCCSWDGVTCGSVRGDVIGLDLSCSKLDGTIPSNASLFDLPHLQRLNLAFNSFSPSQFSSGFGRFAKLRYLNLSWSFLEGQVPLELSHLSQLSSLDLSGNFRVSFETSVVKRLVQNLTKLRELHLDYVNMSSVSLSSFMNFSSLVSLTLEYCDLPGSLPDDIFGLQNLRELNLGSNCLNGTIPSSLSNLKELSYLDLQGNYLSGPIPASLGNLTKVTQIFLDSNYFTGHIPSSLSHLKDLNRIDLSFNKFQGSILVFGNLTKVTDIMLQSNNFTGQIPSSLSNLKYLNVIDLSYNKFEGSIPVSLGNLTKVTKITLQYNNFTGHIPSSLSNLKDLTFIDFSHNNFVGFVGKIPFLTNLTKLTAVNLSYNQLTSQMCEFQRNNSLQSLRLENNRINGSIPNSISNLVNLRELHLSSNDLSGIVEFDKSTNLKELHTLDLSNNSLFLGIKSNSNHTFPNLRKLNMSSCNIIEFPNFFKSSKYLNYLDLSNNRIPNQIPEWMLEVVENLQFLDLHANLLQGNLPDPPSTMIAFFMSNNRLTGEIPSMICNASSLEILDISNNNLSGKIPQCLGNFGHSLSVMDLRTNNFHGTIPDTFEKDNSLATIAFNGNHLEGKLPKSFVNCTNLEVLDLGNNKINDSFPYWFGSPFGVTVTCLES
;
A
#
# COMPACT_ATOMS: atom_id res chain seq x y z
N MET A 1 -8.27 -1.43 2.16
CA MET A 1 -9.28 -2.53 2.22
C MET A 1 -8.98 -3.48 1.09
N ASN A 2 -8.86 -4.77 1.35
CA ASN A 2 -8.32 -5.75 0.42
C ASN A 2 -9.18 -5.89 -0.86
N SER A 3 -8.51 -5.92 -2.01
CA SER A 3 -9.04 -6.28 -3.33
C SER A 3 -9.83 -7.61 -3.35
N SER A 4 -9.71 -8.43 -2.29
CA SER A 4 -10.42 -9.71 -2.10
C SER A 4 -11.94 -9.60 -1.89
N GLY A 5 -12.48 -8.44 -1.54
CA GLY A 5 -13.93 -8.25 -1.31
C GLY A 5 -14.74 -8.09 -2.60
N ILE A 6 -14.17 -7.44 -3.60
CA ILE A 6 -14.84 -7.16 -4.89
C ILE A 6 -14.82 -8.41 -5.77
N MET A 7 -13.75 -9.18 -5.75
CA MET A 7 -13.64 -10.46 -6.45
C MET A 7 -14.64 -11.50 -5.93
N ARG A 8 -14.96 -11.50 -4.64
CA ARG A 8 -16.01 -12.37 -4.05
C ARG A 8 -17.42 -12.08 -4.58
N TRP A 9 -17.75 -10.83 -4.92
CA TRP A 9 -19.05 -10.46 -5.45
C TRP A 9 -19.25 -10.93 -6.91
N PHE A 10 -18.22 -10.88 -7.73
CA PHE A 10 -18.27 -11.40 -9.10
C PHE A 10 -18.36 -12.93 -9.13
N ILE A 11 -17.67 -13.62 -8.23
CA ILE A 11 -17.76 -15.08 -8.08
C ILE A 11 -19.17 -15.49 -7.63
N TRP A 12 -19.81 -14.74 -6.73
CA TRP A 12 -21.18 -15.03 -6.30
C TRP A 12 -22.22 -14.86 -7.42
N LEU A 13 -22.06 -13.86 -8.27
CA LEU A 13 -22.94 -13.67 -9.43
C LEU A 13 -22.71 -14.75 -10.50
N SER A 14 -21.48 -15.15 -10.74
CA SER A 14 -21.19 -16.25 -11.68
C SER A 14 -21.69 -17.60 -11.16
N GLN A 15 -21.58 -17.85 -9.86
CA GLN A 15 -22.15 -19.07 -9.23
C GLN A 15 -23.68 -19.08 -9.22
N LEU A 16 -24.32 -17.92 -9.03
CA LEU A 16 -25.79 -17.82 -9.12
C LEU A 16 -26.30 -18.06 -10.57
N PHE A 17 -25.52 -17.57 -11.55
CA PHE A 17 -25.83 -17.83 -12.97
C PHE A 17 -25.62 -19.29 -13.36
N TYR A 18 -24.60 -19.93 -12.79
CA TYR A 18 -24.32 -21.35 -12.96
C TYR A 18 -25.40 -22.23 -12.31
N LEU A 19 -25.87 -21.87 -11.11
CA LEU A 19 -26.97 -22.53 -10.43
C LEU A 19 -28.32 -22.37 -11.19
N LEU A 20 -28.58 -21.20 -11.76
CA LEU A 20 -29.78 -20.98 -12.60
C LEU A 20 -29.73 -21.81 -13.89
N LEU A 21 -28.57 -21.98 -14.51
CA LEU A 21 -28.39 -22.87 -15.67
C LEU A 21 -28.58 -24.35 -15.30
N LEU A 22 -28.13 -24.77 -14.11
CA LEU A 22 -28.35 -26.13 -13.61
C LEU A 22 -29.83 -26.38 -13.28
N PHE A 23 -30.56 -25.39 -12.75
CA PHE A 23 -32.02 -25.51 -12.53
C PHE A 23 -32.79 -25.54 -13.83
N TYR A 24 -32.36 -24.81 -14.86
CA TYR A 24 -33.04 -24.84 -16.18
C TYR A 24 -32.85 -26.19 -16.91
N SER A 25 -31.72 -26.87 -16.68
CA SER A 25 -31.46 -28.19 -17.23
C SER A 25 -32.27 -29.33 -16.54
N GLN A 26 -32.72 -29.09 -15.30
CA GLN A 26 -33.57 -30.08 -14.58
C GLN A 26 -35.06 -29.98 -14.86
N LEU A 27 -35.52 -28.84 -15.43
CA LEU A 27 -36.95 -28.61 -15.70
C LEU A 27 -37.41 -29.10 -17.10
N THR A 28 -36.53 -29.63 -17.93
CA THR A 28 -36.84 -30.14 -19.27
C THR A 28 -36.79 -31.65 -19.41
N SER A 29 -36.75 -32.42 -18.34
CA SER A 29 -36.87 -33.88 -18.41
C SER A 29 -38.29 -34.33 -18.25
N SER A 30 -39.11 -34.09 -19.27
CA SER A 30 -40.33 -34.86 -19.48
C SER A 30 -40.02 -36.09 -20.32
N SER A 31 -40.37 -37.23 -19.74
CA SER A 31 -40.29 -38.58 -20.20
C SER A 31 -40.55 -38.82 -21.70
N SER A 32 -39.53 -39.27 -22.40
CA SER A 32 -39.69 -40.17 -23.55
C SER A 32 -38.73 -41.34 -23.37
N SER A 33 -39.28 -42.52 -23.31
CA SER A 33 -38.58 -43.79 -23.31
C SER A 33 -37.73 -43.91 -24.56
N PHE A 34 -36.42 -43.76 -24.42
CA PHE A 34 -35.42 -44.11 -25.45
C PHE A 34 -34.59 -45.26 -24.97
N ASN A 35 -34.40 -46.20 -25.86
CA ASN A 35 -33.61 -47.41 -25.76
C ASN A 35 -32.26 -47.11 -25.09
N SER A 36 -31.83 -47.99 -24.19
CA SER A 36 -30.50 -48.02 -23.57
C SER A 36 -29.44 -48.20 -24.66
N SER A 37 -28.96 -47.08 -25.22
CA SER A 37 -27.65 -47.05 -25.82
C SER A 37 -26.63 -47.01 -24.69
N SER A 38 -25.73 -47.97 -24.61
CA SER A 38 -24.55 -47.94 -23.76
C SER A 38 -23.90 -46.53 -23.79
N PRO A 39 -23.49 -45.96 -22.66
CA PRO A 39 -22.80 -44.68 -22.68
C PRO A 39 -21.62 -44.78 -23.65
N LEU A 40 -21.55 -43.81 -24.56
CA LEU A 40 -20.44 -43.74 -25.53
C LEU A 40 -19.16 -43.48 -24.74
N LEU A 41 -18.29 -44.49 -24.69
CA LEU A 41 -17.03 -44.43 -23.98
C LEU A 41 -16.01 -43.63 -24.81
N CYS A 42 -15.10 -42.97 -24.10
CA CYS A 42 -13.93 -42.34 -24.70
C CYS A 42 -13.11 -43.35 -25.56
N SER A 43 -12.63 -42.95 -26.74
CA SER A 43 -11.81 -43.83 -27.54
C SER A 43 -10.49 -44.17 -26.84
N GLN A 44 -9.99 -45.39 -27.07
CA GLN A 44 -8.73 -45.85 -26.46
C GLN A 44 -7.54 -44.97 -26.84
N ASP A 45 -7.51 -44.44 -28.08
CA ASP A 45 -6.43 -43.56 -28.55
C ASP A 45 -6.41 -42.26 -27.76
N GLN A 46 -7.59 -41.67 -27.48
CA GLN A 46 -7.70 -40.42 -26.71
C GLN A 46 -7.38 -40.63 -25.23
N SER A 47 -7.81 -41.75 -24.64
CA SER A 47 -7.44 -42.06 -23.25
C SER A 47 -5.95 -42.32 -23.09
N SER A 48 -5.33 -43.00 -24.06
CA SER A 48 -3.88 -43.23 -24.09
C SER A 48 -3.11 -41.93 -24.27
N ALA A 49 -3.59 -41.00 -25.14
CA ALA A 49 -2.98 -39.69 -25.32
C ALA A 49 -3.00 -38.85 -24.02
N LEU A 50 -4.13 -38.86 -23.31
CA LEU A 50 -4.27 -38.17 -22.01
C LEU A 50 -3.36 -38.79 -20.94
N LEU A 51 -3.24 -40.13 -20.87
CA LEU A 51 -2.37 -40.79 -19.89
C LEU A 51 -0.87 -40.52 -20.20
N GLN A 52 -0.48 -40.48 -21.46
CA GLN A 52 0.88 -40.08 -21.84
C GLN A 52 1.15 -38.61 -21.52
N PHE A 53 0.17 -37.73 -21.74
CA PHE A 53 0.27 -36.31 -21.39
C PHE A 53 0.45 -36.13 -19.88
N LYS A 54 -0.29 -36.88 -19.04
CA LYS A 54 -0.14 -36.91 -17.60
C LYS A 54 1.29 -37.16 -17.13
N GLN A 55 2.03 -38.03 -17.85
CA GLN A 55 3.41 -38.42 -17.50
C GLN A 55 4.43 -37.28 -17.65
N LEU A 56 4.07 -36.17 -18.30
CA LEU A 56 4.94 -35.00 -18.47
C LEU A 56 5.04 -34.16 -17.19
N PHE A 57 4.21 -34.41 -16.18
CA PHE A 57 4.07 -33.56 -15.01
C PHE A 57 4.35 -34.27 -13.69
N SER A 58 5.04 -33.56 -12.82
CA SER A 58 5.03 -33.78 -11.38
C SER A 58 4.00 -32.88 -10.71
N LEU A 59 3.70 -33.14 -9.46
CA LEU A 59 2.80 -32.29 -8.66
C LEU A 59 3.63 -31.39 -7.76
N TRP A 60 3.41 -30.09 -7.87
CA TRP A 60 4.07 -29.10 -7.04
C TRP A 60 3.03 -28.22 -6.34
N GLU A 61 3.07 -28.23 -5.01
CA GLU A 61 2.05 -27.55 -4.17
C GLU A 61 1.93 -26.05 -4.48
N TYR A 62 3.07 -25.40 -4.84
CA TYR A 62 3.12 -23.96 -5.11
C TYR A 62 2.79 -23.58 -6.55
N ALA A 63 2.57 -24.54 -7.46
CA ALA A 63 2.25 -24.24 -8.86
C ALA A 63 0.89 -23.57 -9.05
N SER A 64 0.00 -23.63 -8.04
CA SER A 64 -1.38 -23.11 -8.10
C SER A 64 -1.74 -22.30 -6.85
N LEU A 65 -0.79 -21.48 -6.33
CA LEU A 65 -0.98 -20.69 -5.10
C LEU A 65 -2.10 -19.67 -5.18
N ASP A 66 -2.31 -19.09 -6.37
CA ASP A 66 -3.30 -18.03 -6.57
C ASP A 66 -4.73 -18.57 -6.79
N CYS A 67 -4.91 -19.87 -6.63
CA CYS A 67 -6.22 -20.51 -6.75
C CYS A 67 -6.89 -20.65 -5.38
N ASP A 68 -8.15 -20.22 -5.27
CA ASP A 68 -8.96 -20.41 -4.07
C ASP A 68 -9.12 -21.91 -3.73
N ILE A 69 -9.23 -22.76 -4.76
CA ILE A 69 -9.31 -24.22 -4.65
C ILE A 69 -8.37 -24.82 -5.69
N SER A 70 -7.37 -25.55 -5.26
CA SER A 70 -6.43 -26.28 -6.12
C SER A 70 -6.33 -27.73 -5.69
N TYR A 71 -6.43 -28.65 -6.67
CA TYR A 71 -6.21 -30.07 -6.44
C TYR A 71 -5.74 -30.75 -7.73
N PRO A 72 -4.97 -31.85 -7.66
CA PRO A 72 -4.38 -32.51 -8.82
C PRO A 72 -5.43 -33.33 -9.60
N LYS A 73 -6.16 -32.70 -10.53
CA LYS A 73 -7.22 -33.33 -11.35
C LYS A 73 -6.73 -34.59 -12.06
N ILE A 74 -5.46 -34.64 -12.49
CA ILE A 74 -4.88 -35.79 -13.18
C ILE A 74 -4.75 -37.06 -12.30
N GLU A 75 -4.93 -36.98 -10.99
CA GLU A 75 -4.93 -38.17 -10.12
C GLU A 75 -6.13 -39.09 -10.35
N SER A 76 -7.25 -38.52 -10.81
CA SER A 76 -8.46 -39.30 -11.18
C SER A 76 -8.24 -40.14 -12.45
N TRP A 77 -7.22 -39.85 -13.27
CA TRP A 77 -6.95 -40.49 -14.54
C TRP A 77 -6.28 -41.85 -14.35
N LYS A 78 -7.00 -42.92 -14.63
CA LYS A 78 -6.55 -44.31 -14.43
C LYS A 78 -6.72 -45.12 -15.67
N GLU A 79 -5.70 -45.92 -16.00
CA GLU A 79 -5.76 -46.88 -17.10
C GLU A 79 -6.95 -47.84 -16.91
N GLY A 80 -7.60 -48.21 -18.01
CA GLY A 80 -8.77 -49.06 -18.00
C GLY A 80 -10.09 -48.46 -17.55
N THR A 81 -10.12 -47.15 -17.24
CA THR A 81 -11.35 -46.39 -16.93
C THR A 81 -11.73 -45.46 -18.08
N ASP A 82 -13.02 -45.10 -18.16
CA ASP A 82 -13.52 -44.16 -19.16
C ASP A 82 -12.98 -42.75 -18.94
N CYS A 83 -12.23 -42.20 -19.89
CA CYS A 83 -11.65 -40.87 -19.78
C CYS A 83 -12.72 -39.77 -19.71
N CYS A 84 -13.94 -40.01 -20.13
CA CYS A 84 -15.05 -39.07 -20.00
C CYS A 84 -15.50 -38.89 -18.53
N SER A 85 -15.08 -39.79 -17.64
CA SER A 85 -15.32 -39.69 -16.19
C SER A 85 -14.16 -39.04 -15.41
N TRP A 86 -13.05 -38.70 -16.09
CA TRP A 86 -11.88 -38.12 -15.44
C TRP A 86 -12.07 -36.64 -15.14
N ASP A 87 -11.53 -36.19 -14.00
CA ASP A 87 -11.58 -34.79 -13.64
C ASP A 87 -10.92 -33.92 -14.71
N GLY A 88 -11.61 -32.86 -15.06
CA GLY A 88 -11.17 -31.91 -16.09
C GLY A 88 -11.42 -32.35 -17.52
N VAL A 89 -11.86 -33.59 -17.80
CA VAL A 89 -12.16 -34.09 -19.16
C VAL A 89 -13.64 -33.91 -19.48
N THR A 90 -13.95 -33.36 -20.66
CA THR A 90 -15.31 -33.23 -21.17
C THR A 90 -15.42 -33.89 -22.53
N CYS A 91 -16.39 -34.79 -22.67
CA CYS A 91 -16.65 -35.51 -23.93
C CYS A 91 -17.92 -35.00 -24.64
N GLY A 92 -17.93 -35.14 -25.96
CA GLY A 92 -19.05 -34.85 -26.78
C GLY A 92 -20.15 -35.93 -26.67
N SER A 93 -21.43 -35.52 -26.58
CA SER A 93 -22.58 -36.40 -26.35
C SER A 93 -22.87 -37.37 -27.46
N VAL A 94 -22.32 -37.19 -28.67
CA VAL A 94 -22.66 -37.99 -29.85
C VAL A 94 -21.65 -39.12 -30.14
N ARG A 95 -20.35 -38.89 -29.85
CA ARG A 95 -19.28 -39.84 -30.23
C ARG A 95 -18.35 -40.21 -29.07
N GLY A 96 -18.48 -39.61 -27.91
CA GLY A 96 -17.57 -39.79 -26.80
C GLY A 96 -16.17 -39.15 -27.04
N ASP A 97 -16.01 -38.32 -28.09
CA ASP A 97 -14.75 -37.61 -28.36
C ASP A 97 -14.44 -36.61 -27.26
N VAL A 98 -13.20 -36.48 -26.85
CA VAL A 98 -12.75 -35.43 -25.92
C VAL A 98 -12.81 -34.07 -26.62
N ILE A 99 -13.71 -33.21 -26.14
CA ILE A 99 -13.95 -31.86 -26.67
C ILE A 99 -13.49 -30.76 -25.73
N GLY A 100 -13.25 -31.07 -24.45
CA GLY A 100 -12.75 -30.14 -23.46
C GLY A 100 -11.76 -30.75 -22.51
N LEU A 101 -10.75 -29.98 -22.16
CA LEU A 101 -9.79 -30.33 -21.11
C LEU A 101 -9.56 -29.10 -20.26
N ASP A 102 -9.89 -29.22 -18.96
CA ASP A 102 -9.69 -28.18 -17.95
C ASP A 102 -8.82 -28.73 -16.82
N LEU A 103 -7.54 -28.42 -16.89
CA LEU A 103 -6.53 -28.71 -15.87
C LEU A 103 -6.07 -27.45 -15.13
N SER A 104 -6.87 -26.39 -15.15
CA SER A 104 -6.54 -25.20 -14.35
C SER A 104 -6.43 -25.53 -12.86
N CYS A 105 -5.54 -24.85 -12.15
CA CYS A 105 -5.35 -25.03 -10.71
C CYS A 105 -5.09 -26.48 -10.28
N SER A 106 -4.33 -27.25 -11.09
CA SER A 106 -4.14 -28.68 -10.90
C SER A 106 -2.77 -29.05 -10.32
N LYS A 107 -2.00 -28.05 -9.83
CA LYS A 107 -0.67 -28.23 -9.22
C LYS A 107 0.34 -28.92 -10.15
N LEU A 108 0.15 -28.79 -11.46
CA LEU A 108 1.05 -29.40 -12.44
C LEU A 108 2.36 -28.62 -12.52
N ASP A 109 3.47 -29.37 -12.50
CA ASP A 109 4.81 -28.85 -12.74
C ASP A 109 5.52 -29.71 -13.80
N GLY A 110 6.03 -29.08 -14.87
CA GLY A 110 6.67 -29.82 -15.95
C GLY A 110 6.72 -29.02 -17.27
N THR A 111 6.87 -29.71 -18.39
CA THR A 111 7.01 -29.04 -19.70
C THR A 111 6.03 -29.60 -20.74
N ILE A 112 5.67 -28.78 -21.73
CA ILE A 112 4.76 -29.17 -22.81
C ILE A 112 5.54 -29.10 -24.15
N PRO A 113 6.26 -30.15 -24.54
CA PRO A 113 7.01 -30.17 -25.79
C PRO A 113 6.08 -30.19 -27.02
N SER A 114 6.60 -29.80 -28.21
CA SER A 114 5.80 -29.72 -29.45
C SER A 114 5.28 -31.05 -29.98
N ASN A 115 5.81 -32.17 -29.49
CA ASN A 115 5.35 -33.53 -29.77
C ASN A 115 4.54 -34.17 -28.63
N ALA A 116 4.06 -33.37 -27.65
CA ALA A 116 3.24 -33.91 -26.59
C ALA A 116 1.96 -34.56 -27.15
N SER A 117 1.57 -35.69 -26.57
CA SER A 117 0.36 -36.44 -26.95
C SER A 117 -0.95 -35.66 -26.78
N LEU A 118 -0.97 -34.59 -26.00
CA LEU A 118 -2.08 -33.67 -25.95
C LEU A 118 -2.50 -33.18 -27.36
N PHE A 119 -1.53 -32.96 -28.26
CA PHE A 119 -1.78 -32.42 -29.60
C PHE A 119 -2.38 -33.43 -30.55
N ASP A 120 -2.53 -34.69 -30.15
CA ASP A 120 -3.20 -35.76 -30.88
C ASP A 120 -4.70 -35.86 -30.58
N LEU A 121 -5.30 -34.87 -29.88
CA LEU A 121 -6.73 -34.75 -29.60
C LEU A 121 -7.43 -33.90 -30.70
N PRO A 122 -7.92 -34.47 -31.82
CA PRO A 122 -8.35 -33.70 -33.01
C PRO A 122 -9.70 -32.98 -32.81
N HIS A 123 -10.44 -33.32 -31.77
CA HIS A 123 -11.78 -32.81 -31.51
C HIS A 123 -11.84 -31.74 -30.39
N LEU A 124 -10.68 -31.39 -29.81
CA LEU A 124 -10.60 -30.46 -28.72
C LEU A 124 -11.12 -29.06 -29.13
N GLN A 125 -12.06 -28.53 -28.35
CA GLN A 125 -12.69 -27.22 -28.56
C GLN A 125 -12.35 -26.25 -27.41
N ARG A 126 -12.07 -26.78 -26.20
CA ARG A 126 -11.73 -26.00 -25.02
C ARG A 126 -10.49 -26.60 -24.36
N LEU A 127 -9.52 -25.77 -24.12
CA LEU A 127 -8.31 -26.12 -23.38
C LEU A 127 -8.02 -25.04 -22.32
N ASN A 128 -7.99 -25.45 -21.08
CA ASN A 128 -7.63 -24.60 -19.95
C ASN A 128 -6.51 -25.28 -19.14
N LEU A 129 -5.33 -24.68 -19.15
CA LEU A 129 -4.15 -25.12 -18.40
C LEU A 129 -3.67 -24.03 -17.44
N ALA A 130 -4.49 -23.01 -17.17
CA ALA A 130 -4.13 -21.86 -16.37
C ALA A 130 -3.74 -22.22 -14.92
N PHE A 131 -2.92 -21.36 -14.30
CA PHE A 131 -2.50 -21.51 -12.92
C PHE A 131 -1.84 -22.85 -12.61
N ASN A 132 -0.83 -23.20 -13.43
CA ASN A 132 0.09 -24.32 -13.26
C ASN A 132 1.52 -23.83 -13.46
N SER A 133 2.52 -24.70 -13.36
CA SER A 133 3.92 -24.38 -13.58
C SER A 133 4.46 -25.17 -14.77
N PHE A 134 4.68 -24.52 -15.90
CA PHE A 134 5.31 -25.15 -17.07
C PHE A 134 6.72 -24.57 -17.33
N SER A 135 7.43 -24.18 -16.29
CA SER A 135 8.79 -23.66 -16.38
C SER A 135 9.85 -24.77 -16.28
N PRO A 136 10.91 -24.74 -17.10
CA PRO A 136 11.22 -23.81 -18.18
C PRO A 136 10.72 -24.29 -19.55
N SER A 137 9.44 -24.04 -19.86
CA SER A 137 8.85 -24.49 -21.12
C SER A 137 8.76 -23.36 -22.14
N GLN A 138 9.40 -23.54 -23.29
CA GLN A 138 9.15 -22.66 -24.43
C GLN A 138 7.70 -22.79 -24.89
N PHE A 139 7.09 -21.71 -25.31
CA PHE A 139 5.73 -21.72 -25.82
C PHE A 139 5.62 -22.67 -27.02
N SER A 140 4.91 -23.77 -26.86
CA SER A 140 4.91 -24.87 -27.84
C SER A 140 4.17 -24.52 -29.14
N SER A 141 4.80 -24.74 -30.30
CA SER A 141 4.12 -24.64 -31.61
C SER A 141 3.02 -25.69 -31.80
N GLY A 142 3.03 -26.76 -30.99
CA GLY A 142 2.02 -27.82 -31.02
C GLY A 142 0.60 -27.31 -30.80
N PHE A 143 0.39 -26.23 -30.05
CA PHE A 143 -0.95 -25.63 -29.85
C PHE A 143 -1.62 -25.30 -31.20
N GLY A 144 -0.90 -24.93 -32.26
CA GLY A 144 -1.46 -24.62 -33.57
C GLY A 144 -2.12 -25.80 -34.28
N ARG A 145 -2.00 -27.05 -33.78
CA ARG A 145 -2.61 -28.26 -34.40
C ARG A 145 -4.10 -28.40 -34.06
N PHE A 146 -4.64 -27.68 -33.11
CA PHE A 146 -6.04 -27.82 -32.69
C PHE A 146 -7.02 -27.10 -33.62
N ALA A 147 -7.30 -27.65 -34.77
CA ALA A 147 -8.16 -27.01 -35.79
C ALA A 147 -9.57 -26.65 -35.35
N LYS A 148 -10.11 -27.28 -34.28
CA LYS A 148 -11.45 -27.05 -33.76
C LYS A 148 -11.49 -26.20 -32.48
N LEU A 149 -10.33 -25.76 -31.97
CA LEU A 149 -10.24 -25.03 -30.70
C LEU A 149 -10.94 -23.69 -30.79
N ARG A 150 -11.77 -23.42 -29.80
CA ARG A 150 -12.56 -22.17 -29.64
C ARG A 150 -12.12 -21.38 -28.42
N TYR A 151 -11.60 -22.04 -27.40
CA TYR A 151 -11.17 -21.45 -26.14
C TYR A 151 -9.80 -22.01 -25.76
N LEU A 152 -8.85 -21.14 -25.57
CA LEU A 152 -7.51 -21.47 -25.09
C LEU A 152 -7.14 -20.53 -23.93
N ASN A 153 -6.94 -21.11 -22.74
CA ASN A 153 -6.43 -20.41 -21.59
C ASN A 153 -5.15 -21.07 -21.08
N LEU A 154 -4.04 -20.32 -21.13
CA LEU A 154 -2.71 -20.69 -20.64
C LEU A 154 -2.21 -19.61 -19.64
N SER A 155 -3.12 -18.85 -19.04
CA SER A 155 -2.75 -17.76 -18.15
C SER A 155 -2.07 -18.27 -16.88
N TRP A 156 -1.12 -17.47 -16.35
CA TRP A 156 -0.40 -17.77 -15.10
C TRP A 156 0.22 -19.17 -15.08
N SER A 157 0.90 -19.53 -16.20
CA SER A 157 1.41 -20.89 -16.40
C SER A 157 2.94 -20.94 -16.54
N PHE A 158 3.65 -19.83 -16.29
CA PHE A 158 5.10 -19.69 -16.33
C PHE A 158 5.74 -20.13 -17.66
N LEU A 159 5.00 -19.98 -18.76
CA LEU A 159 5.53 -20.18 -20.10
C LEU A 159 6.59 -19.12 -20.44
N GLU A 160 7.51 -19.47 -21.34
CA GLU A 160 8.62 -18.61 -21.74
C GLU A 160 8.76 -18.51 -23.27
N GLY A 161 9.50 -17.49 -23.72
CA GLY A 161 9.92 -17.34 -25.11
C GLY A 161 8.90 -16.66 -26.00
N GLN A 162 9.09 -16.80 -27.30
CA GLN A 162 8.25 -16.16 -28.32
C GLN A 162 6.96 -16.95 -28.54
N VAL A 163 5.84 -16.23 -28.68
CA VAL A 163 4.57 -16.84 -29.10
C VAL A 163 4.75 -17.39 -30.53
N PRO A 164 4.49 -18.67 -30.76
CA PRO A 164 4.73 -19.29 -32.05
C PRO A 164 3.70 -18.85 -33.11
N LEU A 165 4.16 -18.70 -34.37
CA LEU A 165 3.33 -18.27 -35.49
C LEU A 165 2.18 -19.26 -35.76
N GLU A 166 2.37 -20.53 -35.45
CA GLU A 166 1.40 -21.61 -35.59
C GLU A 166 0.10 -21.37 -34.81
N LEU A 167 0.15 -20.57 -33.74
CA LEU A 167 -1.06 -20.18 -33.00
C LEU A 167 -2.09 -19.48 -33.91
N SER A 168 -1.62 -18.83 -34.99
CA SER A 168 -2.48 -18.21 -35.99
C SER A 168 -3.31 -19.21 -36.83
N HIS A 169 -3.03 -20.51 -36.75
CA HIS A 169 -3.80 -21.54 -37.45
C HIS A 169 -5.15 -21.85 -36.75
N LEU A 170 -5.36 -21.39 -35.54
CA LEU A 170 -6.56 -21.64 -34.74
C LEU A 170 -7.77 -20.83 -35.23
N SER A 171 -8.16 -20.97 -36.48
CA SER A 171 -9.19 -20.15 -37.15
C SER A 171 -10.59 -20.18 -36.51
N GLN A 172 -10.84 -21.14 -35.61
CA GLN A 172 -12.11 -21.23 -34.87
C GLN A 172 -12.03 -20.56 -33.49
N LEU A 173 -10.85 -20.04 -33.10
CA LEU A 173 -10.64 -19.50 -31.77
C LEU A 173 -11.52 -18.25 -31.54
N SER A 174 -12.23 -18.25 -30.42
CA SER A 174 -13.09 -17.14 -29.96
C SER A 174 -12.56 -16.47 -28.72
N SER A 175 -11.76 -17.17 -27.90
CA SER A 175 -11.14 -16.65 -26.67
C SER A 175 -9.70 -17.16 -26.54
N LEU A 176 -8.78 -16.24 -26.32
CA LEU A 176 -7.37 -16.50 -26.06
C LEU A 176 -6.94 -15.74 -24.81
N ASP A 177 -6.46 -16.47 -23.83
CA ASP A 177 -5.89 -15.90 -22.61
C ASP A 177 -4.49 -16.46 -22.37
N LEU A 178 -3.49 -15.58 -22.40
CA LEU A 178 -2.08 -15.85 -22.10
C LEU A 178 -1.56 -15.01 -20.94
N SER A 179 -2.44 -14.33 -20.21
CA SER A 179 -2.09 -13.38 -19.15
C SER A 179 -1.18 -14.01 -18.09
N GLY A 180 -0.35 -13.20 -17.45
CA GLY A 180 0.53 -13.64 -16.35
C GLY A 180 1.73 -14.48 -16.76
N ASN A 181 2.07 -14.57 -18.05
CA ASN A 181 3.27 -15.23 -18.53
C ASN A 181 4.38 -14.19 -18.80
N PHE A 182 5.00 -13.67 -17.77
CA PHE A 182 5.95 -12.54 -17.80
C PHE A 182 7.18 -12.75 -18.72
N ARG A 183 7.51 -14.00 -19.05
CA ARG A 183 8.64 -14.36 -19.89
C ARG A 183 8.23 -14.68 -21.32
N VAL A 184 6.94 -14.59 -21.62
CA VAL A 184 6.42 -14.69 -22.99
C VAL A 184 6.51 -13.34 -23.66
N SER A 185 6.88 -13.33 -24.94
CA SER A 185 6.95 -12.12 -25.75
C SER A 185 6.26 -12.31 -27.10
N PHE A 186 5.76 -11.19 -27.64
CA PHE A 186 5.20 -11.13 -28.98
C PHE A 186 6.11 -10.37 -29.93
N GLU A 187 6.18 -10.85 -31.18
CA GLU A 187 6.68 -10.07 -32.31
C GLU A 187 5.52 -9.45 -33.09
N THR A 188 5.76 -8.28 -33.67
CA THR A 188 4.79 -7.59 -34.54
C THR A 188 4.29 -8.46 -35.69
N SER A 189 5.16 -9.33 -36.26
CA SER A 189 4.85 -10.30 -37.31
C SER A 189 3.80 -11.32 -36.89
N VAL A 190 3.91 -11.83 -35.67
CA VAL A 190 2.97 -12.79 -35.06
C VAL A 190 1.61 -12.14 -34.84
N VAL A 191 1.59 -10.97 -34.22
CA VAL A 191 0.32 -10.24 -33.97
C VAL A 191 -0.41 -9.98 -35.30
N LYS A 192 0.28 -9.48 -36.32
CA LYS A 192 -0.33 -9.25 -37.64
C LYS A 192 -0.93 -10.53 -38.25
N ARG A 193 -0.28 -11.67 -38.09
CA ARG A 193 -0.78 -12.94 -38.58
C ARG A 193 -1.97 -13.45 -37.80
N LEU A 194 -1.97 -13.27 -36.45
CA LEU A 194 -3.11 -13.61 -35.61
C LEU A 194 -4.34 -12.79 -36.04
N VAL A 195 -4.18 -11.48 -36.23
CA VAL A 195 -5.25 -10.56 -36.69
C VAL A 195 -5.84 -11.00 -38.03
N GLN A 196 -5.01 -11.43 -38.96
CA GLN A 196 -5.45 -11.88 -40.28
C GLN A 196 -6.27 -13.19 -40.23
N ASN A 197 -5.90 -14.14 -39.37
CA ASN A 197 -6.41 -15.49 -39.39
C ASN A 197 -7.49 -15.77 -38.31
N LEU A 198 -7.41 -15.12 -37.15
CA LEU A 198 -8.34 -15.35 -36.02
C LEU A 198 -9.58 -14.44 -36.12
N THR A 199 -10.28 -14.51 -37.24
CA THR A 199 -11.43 -13.62 -37.53
C THR A 199 -12.65 -13.80 -36.59
N LYS A 200 -12.67 -14.91 -35.81
CA LYS A 200 -13.74 -15.20 -34.84
C LYS A 200 -13.38 -14.80 -33.40
N LEU A 201 -12.17 -14.25 -33.20
CA LEU A 201 -11.69 -13.91 -31.86
C LEU A 201 -12.53 -12.77 -31.28
N ARG A 202 -13.06 -12.99 -30.08
CA ARG A 202 -13.89 -12.05 -29.34
C ARG A 202 -13.22 -11.58 -28.06
N GLU A 203 -12.39 -12.42 -27.44
CA GLU A 203 -11.72 -12.15 -26.19
C GLU A 203 -10.22 -12.41 -26.38
N LEU A 204 -9.42 -11.40 -26.08
CA LEU A 204 -7.97 -11.45 -26.14
C LEU A 204 -7.39 -10.82 -24.86
N HIS A 205 -6.85 -11.69 -24.00
CA HIS A 205 -6.24 -11.33 -22.74
C HIS A 205 -4.77 -11.67 -22.75
N LEU A 206 -3.91 -10.66 -22.67
CA LEU A 206 -2.46 -10.78 -22.78
C LEU A 206 -1.74 -9.99 -21.68
N ASP A 207 -2.42 -9.73 -20.56
CA ASP A 207 -1.87 -8.95 -19.47
C ASP A 207 -0.55 -9.56 -18.95
N TYR A 208 0.44 -8.72 -18.66
CA TYR A 208 1.77 -9.16 -18.23
C TYR A 208 2.56 -9.96 -19.28
N VAL A 209 2.27 -9.82 -20.57
CA VAL A 209 3.07 -10.40 -21.65
C VAL A 209 3.89 -9.31 -22.31
N ASN A 210 5.19 -9.53 -22.52
CA ASN A 210 6.08 -8.51 -23.08
C ASN A 210 5.72 -8.19 -24.55
N MET A 211 5.34 -6.93 -24.79
CA MET A 211 5.01 -6.37 -26.10
C MET A 211 5.81 -5.11 -26.43
N SER A 212 6.99 -4.95 -25.85
CA SER A 212 7.83 -3.76 -26.06
C SER A 212 8.21 -3.51 -27.54
N SER A 213 8.13 -4.54 -28.39
CA SER A 213 8.37 -4.45 -29.83
C SER A 213 7.09 -4.34 -30.68
N VAL A 214 5.89 -4.33 -30.05
CA VAL A 214 4.59 -4.37 -30.73
C VAL A 214 3.96 -2.99 -30.70
N SER A 215 3.49 -2.49 -31.83
CA SER A 215 2.64 -1.31 -31.89
C SER A 215 1.17 -1.67 -31.65
N LEU A 216 0.47 -0.88 -30.83
CA LEU A 216 -0.95 -1.04 -30.58
C LEU A 216 -1.79 -1.04 -31.87
N SER A 217 -1.34 -0.31 -32.92
CA SER A 217 -1.95 -0.35 -34.26
C SER A 217 -2.03 -1.73 -34.89
N SER A 218 -1.23 -2.69 -34.43
CA SER A 218 -1.28 -4.06 -34.95
C SER A 218 -2.56 -4.83 -34.61
N PHE A 219 -3.34 -4.37 -33.61
CA PHE A 219 -4.58 -5.02 -33.17
C PHE A 219 -5.84 -4.53 -33.89
N MET A 220 -5.75 -3.51 -34.73
CA MET A 220 -6.91 -2.75 -35.24
C MET A 220 -7.88 -3.53 -36.11
N ASN A 221 -7.44 -4.59 -36.75
CA ASN A 221 -8.26 -5.34 -37.70
C ASN A 221 -9.00 -6.52 -37.04
N PHE A 222 -8.98 -6.65 -35.72
CA PHE A 222 -9.80 -7.62 -34.99
C PHE A 222 -11.28 -7.17 -34.90
N SER A 223 -12.00 -7.13 -36.02
CA SER A 223 -13.35 -6.59 -36.10
C SER A 223 -14.40 -7.26 -35.20
N SER A 224 -14.13 -8.49 -34.76
CA SER A 224 -15.03 -9.28 -33.90
C SER A 224 -14.77 -9.09 -32.41
N LEU A 225 -13.74 -8.34 -32.04
CA LEU A 225 -13.28 -8.25 -30.64
C LEU A 225 -14.30 -7.54 -29.75
N VAL A 226 -14.53 -8.12 -28.57
CA VAL A 226 -15.42 -7.63 -27.53
C VAL A 226 -14.65 -7.23 -26.28
N SER A 227 -13.58 -7.96 -25.96
CA SER A 227 -12.67 -7.67 -24.83
C SER A 227 -11.22 -7.72 -25.31
N LEU A 228 -10.46 -6.68 -24.95
CA LEU A 228 -9.01 -6.57 -25.18
C LEU A 228 -8.37 -6.09 -23.90
N THR A 229 -7.51 -6.95 -23.31
CA THR A 229 -6.73 -6.57 -22.13
C THR A 229 -5.24 -6.78 -22.41
N LEU A 230 -4.48 -5.73 -22.23
CA LEU A 230 -3.04 -5.61 -22.47
C LEU A 230 -2.38 -4.83 -21.30
N GLU A 231 -2.76 -5.15 -20.07
CA GLU A 231 -2.22 -4.50 -18.88
C GLU A 231 -0.79 -4.97 -18.57
N TYR A 232 0.11 -4.09 -18.17
CA TYR A 232 1.53 -4.42 -17.87
C TYR A 232 2.25 -5.13 -19.01
N CYS A 233 2.10 -4.65 -20.25
CA CYS A 233 2.68 -5.26 -21.44
C CYS A 233 3.90 -4.54 -22.01
N ASP A 234 4.40 -3.48 -21.37
CA ASP A 234 5.46 -2.61 -21.90
C ASP A 234 5.15 -1.99 -23.27
N LEU A 235 3.86 -1.81 -23.61
CA LEU A 235 3.43 -1.27 -24.92
C LEU A 235 3.93 0.17 -25.11
N PRO A 236 4.73 0.45 -26.16
CA PRO A 236 5.21 1.78 -26.46
C PRO A 236 4.30 2.56 -27.40
N GLY A 237 4.56 3.87 -27.50
CA GLY A 237 3.97 4.73 -28.52
C GLY A 237 2.68 5.42 -28.07
N SER A 238 1.86 5.86 -29.02
CA SER A 238 0.63 6.60 -28.77
C SER A 238 -0.62 5.75 -29.06
N LEU A 239 -1.76 6.18 -28.52
CA LEU A 239 -3.06 5.63 -28.88
C LEU A 239 -3.36 5.98 -30.36
N PRO A 240 -3.45 4.99 -31.26
CA PRO A 240 -3.68 5.25 -32.67
C PRO A 240 -5.17 5.50 -32.92
N ASP A 241 -5.47 6.43 -33.84
CA ASP A 241 -6.85 6.77 -34.22
C ASP A 241 -7.66 5.56 -34.70
N ASP A 242 -7.00 4.61 -35.33
CA ASP A 242 -7.66 3.44 -35.95
C ASP A 242 -8.13 2.39 -34.93
N ILE A 243 -7.58 2.31 -33.72
CA ILE A 243 -8.00 1.31 -32.70
C ILE A 243 -9.49 1.47 -32.36
N PHE A 244 -10.00 2.67 -32.54
CA PHE A 244 -11.40 3.00 -32.27
C PHE A 244 -12.36 2.62 -33.41
N GLY A 245 -11.89 1.87 -34.40
CA GLY A 245 -12.68 1.15 -35.38
C GLY A 245 -13.29 -0.17 -34.87
N LEU A 246 -12.88 -0.65 -33.67
CA LEU A 246 -13.37 -1.90 -33.06
C LEU A 246 -14.78 -1.72 -32.44
N GLN A 247 -15.77 -1.56 -33.28
CA GLN A 247 -17.14 -1.13 -32.87
C GLN A 247 -17.84 -2.06 -31.90
N ASN A 248 -17.44 -3.33 -31.78
CA ASN A 248 -18.01 -4.32 -30.87
C ASN A 248 -17.35 -4.32 -29.49
N LEU A 249 -16.28 -3.53 -29.30
CA LEU A 249 -15.48 -3.56 -28.08
C LEU A 249 -16.28 -3.04 -26.89
N ARG A 250 -16.33 -3.85 -25.83
CA ARG A 250 -17.00 -3.53 -24.56
C ARG A 250 -15.98 -3.29 -23.43
N GLU A 251 -14.82 -3.89 -23.55
CA GLU A 251 -13.74 -3.80 -22.57
C GLU A 251 -12.43 -3.47 -23.27
N LEU A 252 -11.80 -2.39 -22.85
CA LEU A 252 -10.47 -1.98 -23.26
C LEU A 252 -9.63 -1.69 -22.02
N ASN A 253 -8.69 -2.58 -21.71
CA ASN A 253 -7.69 -2.39 -20.68
C ASN A 253 -6.30 -2.25 -21.31
N LEU A 254 -5.72 -1.07 -21.19
CA LEU A 254 -4.36 -0.72 -21.62
C LEU A 254 -3.55 -0.16 -20.44
N GLY A 255 -3.94 -0.47 -19.23
CA GLY A 255 -3.32 0.03 -17.99
C GLY A 255 -1.86 -0.37 -17.86
N SER A 256 -1.09 0.44 -17.14
CA SER A 256 0.30 0.14 -16.75
C SER A 256 1.21 -0.22 -17.93
N ASN A 257 1.25 0.69 -18.92
CA ASN A 257 2.07 0.56 -20.12
C ASN A 257 2.97 1.81 -20.31
N CYS A 258 3.65 1.87 -21.46
CA CYS A 258 4.49 3.01 -21.83
C CYS A 258 3.82 3.92 -22.89
N LEU A 259 2.48 3.96 -22.90
CA LEU A 259 1.72 4.75 -23.88
C LEU A 259 1.84 6.24 -23.59
N ASN A 260 2.02 7.05 -24.63
CA ASN A 260 2.19 8.50 -24.55
C ASN A 260 1.23 9.26 -25.48
N GLY A 261 1.37 10.60 -25.55
CA GLY A 261 0.51 11.43 -26.39
C GLY A 261 -0.84 11.71 -25.75
N THR A 262 -1.87 11.93 -26.56
CA THR A 262 -3.20 12.32 -26.10
C THR A 262 -4.25 11.26 -26.42
N ILE A 263 -5.37 11.27 -25.69
CA ILE A 263 -6.53 10.45 -26.07
C ILE A 263 -7.16 11.06 -27.33
N PRO A 264 -7.20 10.34 -28.46
CA PRO A 264 -7.80 10.84 -29.67
C PRO A 264 -9.32 10.95 -29.58
N SER A 265 -9.91 11.89 -30.32
CA SER A 265 -11.37 12.10 -30.35
C SER A 265 -12.15 10.92 -30.92
N SER A 266 -11.49 10.10 -31.76
CA SER A 266 -12.00 8.85 -32.34
C SER A 266 -12.32 7.77 -31.32
N LEU A 267 -11.82 7.84 -30.07
CA LEU A 267 -12.24 6.97 -28.96
C LEU A 267 -13.76 6.89 -28.84
N SER A 268 -14.46 7.99 -29.14
CA SER A 268 -15.92 8.07 -29.12
C SER A 268 -16.64 7.14 -30.11
N ASN A 269 -15.92 6.49 -31.02
CA ASN A 269 -16.48 5.52 -31.96
C ASN A 269 -16.79 4.16 -31.30
N LEU A 270 -16.19 3.87 -30.15
CA LEU A 270 -16.41 2.63 -29.39
C LEU A 270 -17.76 2.68 -28.64
N LYS A 271 -18.88 2.70 -29.35
CA LYS A 271 -20.24 2.90 -28.78
C LYS A 271 -20.71 1.81 -27.82
N GLU A 272 -20.13 0.61 -27.90
CA GLU A 272 -20.45 -0.51 -27.03
C GLU A 272 -19.57 -0.56 -25.77
N LEU A 273 -18.56 0.33 -25.66
CA LEU A 273 -17.60 0.31 -24.56
C LEU A 273 -18.30 0.53 -23.21
N SER A 274 -18.03 -0.40 -22.27
CA SER A 274 -18.53 -0.38 -20.90
C SER A 274 -17.40 -0.20 -19.86
N TYR A 275 -16.19 -0.60 -20.21
CA TYR A 275 -15.00 -0.52 -19.36
C TYR A 275 -13.84 0.09 -20.13
N LEU A 276 -13.24 1.14 -19.60
CA LEU A 276 -12.06 1.80 -20.16
C LEU A 276 -11.00 1.97 -19.06
N ASP A 277 -9.85 1.34 -19.28
CA ASP A 277 -8.69 1.49 -18.42
C ASP A 277 -7.45 1.93 -19.22
N LEU A 278 -6.93 3.10 -18.87
CA LEU A 278 -5.72 3.70 -19.39
C LEU A 278 -4.77 4.14 -18.26
N GLN A 279 -5.01 3.66 -17.02
CA GLN A 279 -4.21 4.03 -15.85
C GLN A 279 -2.72 3.73 -16.05
N GLY A 280 -1.84 4.40 -15.28
CA GLY A 280 -0.43 4.04 -15.21
C GLY A 280 0.31 4.13 -16.54
N ASN A 281 0.11 5.21 -17.32
CA ASN A 281 0.75 5.47 -18.60
C ASN A 281 1.45 6.85 -18.62
N TYR A 282 1.96 7.26 -19.76
CA TYR A 282 2.53 8.59 -20.00
C TYR A 282 1.60 9.48 -20.83
N LEU A 283 0.30 9.21 -20.81
CA LEU A 283 -0.71 9.98 -21.57
C LEU A 283 -0.81 11.40 -21.03
N SER A 284 -1.03 12.35 -21.91
CA SER A 284 -1.00 13.78 -21.59
C SER A 284 -2.10 14.57 -22.31
N GLY A 285 -2.15 15.89 -22.12
CA GLY A 285 -3.17 16.74 -22.73
C GLY A 285 -4.55 16.64 -22.06
N PRO A 286 -5.57 17.29 -22.58
CA PRO A 286 -6.91 17.28 -22.01
C PRO A 286 -7.69 16.03 -22.39
N ILE A 287 -8.65 15.63 -21.55
CA ILE A 287 -9.66 14.64 -21.91
C ILE A 287 -10.52 15.22 -23.06
N PRO A 288 -10.68 14.52 -24.19
CA PRO A 288 -11.48 15.01 -25.29
C PRO A 288 -12.96 15.05 -24.90
N ALA A 289 -13.67 16.12 -25.29
CA ALA A 289 -15.11 16.25 -25.01
C ALA A 289 -15.95 15.11 -25.61
N SER A 290 -15.46 14.49 -26.68
CA SER A 290 -16.09 13.35 -27.33
C SER A 290 -16.19 12.11 -26.43
N LEU A 291 -15.37 12.01 -25.35
CA LEU A 291 -15.48 10.91 -24.37
C LEU A 291 -16.90 10.81 -23.78
N GLY A 292 -17.60 11.95 -23.61
CA GLY A 292 -18.99 11.98 -23.15
C GLY A 292 -20.01 11.31 -24.09
N ASN A 293 -19.60 10.88 -25.28
CA ASN A 293 -20.45 10.13 -26.22
C ASN A 293 -20.45 8.60 -25.99
N LEU A 294 -19.63 8.10 -25.06
CA LEU A 294 -19.57 6.68 -24.69
C LEU A 294 -20.64 6.34 -23.64
N THR A 295 -21.90 6.47 -24.00
CA THR A 295 -23.03 6.44 -23.06
C THR A 295 -23.24 5.10 -22.35
N LYS A 296 -22.61 4.01 -22.80
CA LYS A 296 -22.64 2.68 -22.15
C LYS A 296 -21.50 2.46 -21.14
N VAL A 297 -20.56 3.39 -21.04
CA VAL A 297 -19.43 3.27 -20.13
C VAL A 297 -19.92 3.31 -18.68
N THR A 298 -19.48 2.32 -17.92
CA THR A 298 -19.75 2.18 -16.49
C THR A 298 -18.52 2.48 -15.63
N GLN A 299 -17.33 2.26 -16.18
CA GLN A 299 -16.07 2.46 -15.44
C GLN A 299 -15.03 3.12 -16.34
N ILE A 300 -14.32 4.13 -15.80
CA ILE A 300 -13.23 4.85 -16.45
C ILE A 300 -12.07 4.97 -15.45
N PHE A 301 -10.90 4.48 -15.85
CA PHE A 301 -9.64 4.62 -15.10
C PHE A 301 -8.63 5.37 -15.97
N LEU A 302 -8.26 6.57 -15.57
CA LEU A 302 -7.27 7.43 -16.24
C LEU A 302 -6.18 7.89 -15.27
N ASP A 303 -6.15 7.32 -14.09
CA ASP A 303 -5.23 7.71 -13.03
C ASP A 303 -3.78 7.44 -13.39
N SER A 304 -2.87 8.05 -12.65
CA SER A 304 -1.42 7.83 -12.80
C SER A 304 -0.93 8.10 -14.23
N ASN A 305 -1.25 9.32 -14.74
CA ASN A 305 -0.88 9.81 -16.06
C ASN A 305 -0.42 11.29 -15.98
N TYR A 306 -0.28 11.95 -17.11
CA TYR A 306 0.07 13.38 -17.20
C TYR A 306 -1.05 14.23 -17.80
N PHE A 307 -2.32 13.80 -17.68
CA PHE A 307 -3.45 14.56 -18.19
C PHE A 307 -3.55 15.95 -17.58
N THR A 308 -3.97 16.92 -18.40
CA THR A 308 -4.07 18.33 -18.03
C THR A 308 -5.44 18.91 -18.39
N GLY A 309 -5.65 20.20 -18.08
CA GLY A 309 -6.89 20.90 -18.45
C GLY A 309 -8.06 20.58 -17.52
N HIS A 310 -9.25 20.94 -17.96
CA HIS A 310 -10.49 20.82 -17.19
C HIS A 310 -11.21 19.52 -17.56
N ILE A 311 -11.96 18.99 -16.60
CA ILE A 311 -12.89 17.88 -16.88
C ILE A 311 -13.98 18.39 -17.84
N PRO A 312 -14.16 17.79 -19.02
CA PRO A 312 -15.15 18.26 -19.97
C PRO A 312 -16.58 18.08 -19.46
N SER A 313 -17.44 19.08 -19.65
CA SER A 313 -18.84 19.05 -19.21
C SER A 313 -19.65 17.91 -19.85
N SER A 314 -19.25 17.44 -21.03
CA SER A 314 -19.85 16.30 -21.72
C SER A 314 -19.79 14.98 -20.94
N LEU A 315 -18.87 14.82 -19.98
CA LEU A 315 -18.85 13.64 -19.12
C LEU A 315 -20.16 13.48 -18.32
N SER A 316 -20.90 14.59 -18.10
CA SER A 316 -22.23 14.53 -17.47
C SER A 316 -23.27 13.73 -18.26
N HIS A 317 -22.99 13.36 -19.52
CA HIS A 317 -23.86 12.50 -20.35
C HIS A 317 -23.71 11.02 -20.01
N LEU A 318 -22.65 10.60 -19.31
CA LEU A 318 -22.35 9.22 -18.96
C LEU A 318 -23.23 8.76 -17.77
N LYS A 319 -24.54 8.59 -18.01
CA LYS A 319 -25.52 8.33 -16.94
C LYS A 319 -25.38 6.95 -16.28
N ASP A 320 -24.70 6.02 -16.93
CA ASP A 320 -24.45 4.67 -16.42
C ASP A 320 -23.10 4.56 -15.71
N LEU A 321 -22.30 5.64 -15.68
CA LEU A 321 -21.00 5.66 -15.01
C LEU A 321 -21.18 5.43 -13.51
N ASN A 322 -20.53 4.38 -12.99
CA ASN A 322 -20.53 4.04 -11.58
C ASN A 322 -19.16 4.26 -10.92
N ARG A 323 -18.07 4.20 -11.68
CA ARG A 323 -16.72 4.44 -11.15
C ARG A 323 -15.89 5.28 -12.11
N ILE A 324 -15.21 6.28 -11.55
CA ILE A 324 -14.25 7.09 -12.28
C ILE A 324 -13.05 7.39 -11.39
N ASP A 325 -11.85 7.10 -11.91
CA ASP A 325 -10.59 7.44 -11.28
C ASP A 325 -9.78 8.36 -12.19
N LEU A 326 -9.51 9.58 -11.72
CA LEU A 326 -8.70 10.59 -12.39
C LEU A 326 -7.48 10.99 -11.52
N SER A 327 -7.19 10.24 -10.48
CA SER A 327 -6.14 10.58 -9.51
C SER A 327 -4.75 10.61 -10.15
N PHE A 328 -3.79 11.19 -9.44
CA PHE A 328 -2.39 11.24 -9.87
C PHE A 328 -2.21 11.76 -11.31
N ASN A 329 -2.73 12.98 -11.58
CA ASN A 329 -2.65 13.67 -12.85
C ASN A 329 -2.35 15.18 -12.64
N LYS A 330 -2.56 15.98 -13.66
CA LYS A 330 -2.39 17.44 -13.63
C LYS A 330 -3.68 18.18 -14.00
N PHE A 331 -4.84 17.58 -13.76
CA PHE A 331 -6.14 18.20 -14.01
C PHE A 331 -6.32 19.46 -13.16
N GLN A 332 -7.08 20.43 -13.70
CA GLN A 332 -7.34 21.71 -13.04
C GLN A 332 -8.80 22.15 -13.16
N GLY A 333 -9.17 23.23 -12.45
CA GLY A 333 -10.52 23.79 -12.46
C GLY A 333 -11.49 23.08 -11.54
N SER A 334 -12.78 23.29 -11.75
CA SER A 334 -13.84 22.81 -10.84
C SER A 334 -14.39 21.45 -11.20
N ILE A 335 -15.02 20.79 -10.22
CA ILE A 335 -15.62 19.45 -10.32
C ILE A 335 -17.16 19.47 -10.47
N LEU A 336 -17.72 20.56 -11.01
CA LEU A 336 -19.17 20.73 -11.16
C LEU A 336 -19.87 19.63 -11.95
N VAL A 337 -19.18 19.00 -12.89
CA VAL A 337 -19.70 17.94 -13.78
C VAL A 337 -20.20 16.73 -13.02
N PHE A 338 -19.59 16.37 -11.90
CA PHE A 338 -19.91 15.15 -11.15
C PHE A 338 -21.32 15.15 -10.56
N GLY A 339 -21.88 16.29 -10.18
CA GLY A 339 -23.23 16.37 -9.62
C GLY A 339 -24.36 15.81 -10.51
N ASN A 340 -24.07 15.52 -11.76
CA ASN A 340 -25.02 14.94 -12.72
C ASN A 340 -24.85 13.41 -12.95
N LEU A 341 -23.81 12.79 -12.36
CA LEU A 341 -23.46 11.37 -12.53
C LEU A 341 -24.09 10.52 -11.42
N THR A 342 -25.39 10.39 -11.41
CA THR A 342 -26.17 9.91 -10.25
C THR A 342 -25.93 8.47 -9.84
N LYS A 343 -25.24 7.64 -10.65
CA LYS A 343 -24.91 6.24 -10.34
C LYS A 343 -23.48 6.07 -9.77
N VAL A 344 -22.68 7.13 -9.74
CA VAL A 344 -21.29 7.06 -9.27
C VAL A 344 -21.25 6.64 -7.81
N THR A 345 -20.41 5.64 -7.53
CA THR A 345 -20.12 5.12 -6.19
C THR A 345 -18.82 5.64 -5.62
N ASP A 346 -17.84 5.94 -6.46
CA ASP A 346 -16.50 6.36 -6.03
C ASP A 346 -16.02 7.53 -6.89
N ILE A 347 -15.60 8.61 -6.23
CA ILE A 347 -14.95 9.77 -6.84
C ILE A 347 -13.52 9.80 -6.32
N MET A 348 -12.57 9.51 -7.22
CA MET A 348 -11.13 9.49 -6.97
C MET A 348 -10.46 10.59 -7.78
N LEU A 349 -10.13 11.72 -7.14
CA LEU A 349 -9.53 12.90 -7.78
C LEU A 349 -8.23 13.33 -7.09
N GLN A 350 -7.71 12.52 -6.19
CA GLN A 350 -6.54 12.88 -5.38
C GLN A 350 -5.30 13.13 -6.25
N SER A 351 -4.39 13.95 -5.74
CA SER A 351 -3.11 14.27 -6.40
C SER A 351 -3.29 14.88 -7.80
N ASN A 352 -3.94 16.05 -7.83
CA ASN A 352 -4.18 16.87 -9.01
C ASN A 352 -4.00 18.38 -8.72
N ASN A 353 -4.40 19.24 -9.64
CA ASN A 353 -4.42 20.68 -9.50
C ASN A 353 -5.85 21.28 -9.48
N PHE A 354 -6.86 20.49 -9.05
CA PHE A 354 -8.24 20.98 -8.99
C PHE A 354 -8.37 22.19 -8.04
N THR A 355 -9.24 23.13 -8.41
CA THR A 355 -9.48 24.39 -7.68
C THR A 355 -10.95 24.63 -7.44
N GLY A 356 -11.28 25.68 -6.68
CA GLY A 356 -12.65 26.08 -6.37
C GLY A 356 -13.27 25.22 -5.26
N GLN A 357 -14.59 25.31 -5.12
CA GLN A 357 -15.33 24.71 -4.01
C GLN A 357 -15.92 23.35 -4.37
N ILE A 358 -16.18 22.54 -3.35
CA ILE A 358 -17.02 21.34 -3.50
C ILE A 358 -18.45 21.80 -3.88
N PRO A 359 -18.98 21.40 -5.05
CA PRO A 359 -20.30 21.83 -5.45
C PRO A 359 -21.40 21.17 -4.60
N SER A 360 -22.42 21.95 -4.22
CA SER A 360 -23.57 21.41 -3.48
C SER A 360 -24.33 20.32 -4.27
N SER A 361 -24.26 20.34 -5.61
CA SER A 361 -24.83 19.31 -6.49
C SER A 361 -24.21 17.91 -6.31
N LEU A 362 -23.03 17.81 -5.68
CA LEU A 362 -22.44 16.51 -5.34
C LEU A 362 -23.38 15.67 -4.46
N SER A 363 -24.22 16.33 -3.65
CA SER A 363 -25.25 15.66 -2.83
C SER A 363 -26.33 14.89 -3.62
N ASN A 364 -26.35 15.02 -4.95
CA ASN A 364 -27.25 14.25 -5.81
C ASN A 364 -26.80 12.80 -5.99
N LEU A 365 -25.55 12.48 -5.67
CA LEU A 365 -24.92 11.16 -5.85
C LEU A 365 -25.29 10.20 -4.73
N LYS A 366 -26.54 9.69 -4.72
CA LYS A 366 -27.09 8.89 -3.63
C LYS A 366 -26.40 7.55 -3.36
N TYR A 367 -25.63 7.05 -4.32
CA TYR A 367 -24.88 5.79 -4.21
C TYR A 367 -23.42 5.99 -3.84
N LEU A 368 -22.99 7.25 -3.67
CA LEU A 368 -21.58 7.58 -3.39
C LEU A 368 -21.11 6.94 -2.08
N ASN A 369 -20.03 6.18 -2.18
CA ASN A 369 -19.39 5.45 -1.09
C ASN A 369 -18.06 6.09 -0.67
N VAL A 370 -17.24 6.50 -1.65
CA VAL A 370 -15.92 7.07 -1.41
C VAL A 370 -15.81 8.45 -2.08
N ILE A 371 -15.29 9.41 -1.30
CA ILE A 371 -14.89 10.74 -1.80
C ILE A 371 -13.42 10.93 -1.46
N ASP A 372 -12.56 10.97 -2.49
CA ASP A 372 -11.16 11.32 -2.32
C ASP A 372 -10.80 12.54 -3.20
N LEU A 373 -10.64 13.69 -2.56
CA LEU A 373 -10.25 14.98 -3.16
C LEU A 373 -8.89 15.44 -2.63
N SER A 374 -8.14 14.57 -1.94
CA SER A 374 -6.90 14.93 -1.27
C SER A 374 -5.80 15.41 -2.23
N TYR A 375 -4.81 16.11 -1.72
CA TYR A 375 -3.67 16.61 -2.50
C TYR A 375 -4.09 17.40 -3.75
N ASN A 376 -4.87 18.46 -3.53
CA ASN A 376 -5.36 19.38 -4.56
C ASN A 376 -5.26 20.84 -4.10
N LYS A 377 -5.93 21.75 -4.81
CA LYS A 377 -6.01 23.16 -4.48
C LYS A 377 -7.46 23.61 -4.25
N PHE A 378 -8.31 22.70 -3.76
CA PHE A 378 -9.69 23.05 -3.42
C PHE A 378 -9.73 24.08 -2.28
N GLU A 379 -10.72 24.96 -2.33
CA GLU A 379 -10.89 26.06 -1.35
C GLU A 379 -12.35 26.21 -0.91
N GLY A 380 -12.59 27.15 0.01
CA GLY A 380 -13.93 27.39 0.54
C GLY A 380 -14.36 26.37 1.58
N SER A 381 -15.65 26.34 1.91
CA SER A 381 -16.18 25.49 2.97
C SER A 381 -16.78 24.18 2.42
N ILE A 382 -16.82 23.15 3.26
CA ILE A 382 -17.57 21.92 2.97
C ILE A 382 -19.07 22.26 2.93
N PRO A 383 -19.79 21.93 1.85
CA PRO A 383 -21.21 22.24 1.75
C PRO A 383 -22.03 21.39 2.72
N VAL A 384 -23.00 22.01 3.41
CA VAL A 384 -23.90 21.33 4.37
C VAL A 384 -24.64 20.16 3.71
N SER A 385 -24.96 20.28 2.41
CA SER A 385 -25.63 19.25 1.65
C SER A 385 -24.86 17.94 1.51
N LEU A 386 -23.54 17.93 1.78
CA LEU A 386 -22.72 16.71 1.78
C LEU A 386 -23.24 15.69 2.80
N GLY A 387 -23.85 16.14 3.90
CA GLY A 387 -24.53 15.29 4.89
C GLY A 387 -25.74 14.50 4.37
N ASN A 388 -26.17 14.71 3.12
CA ASN A 388 -27.24 13.94 2.48
C ASN A 388 -26.74 12.64 1.80
N LEU A 389 -25.43 12.42 1.76
CA LEU A 389 -24.81 11.26 1.12
C LEU A 389 -24.69 10.07 2.09
N THR A 390 -25.82 9.53 2.51
CA THR A 390 -25.95 8.56 3.63
C THR A 390 -25.21 7.23 3.42
N LYS A 391 -24.73 6.94 2.19
CA LYS A 391 -23.97 5.71 1.86
C LYS A 391 -22.45 5.89 1.96
N VAL A 392 -21.98 7.12 2.15
CA VAL A 392 -20.55 7.41 2.20
C VAL A 392 -19.90 6.75 3.42
N THR A 393 -18.84 6.00 3.16
CA THR A 393 -18.03 5.31 4.17
C THR A 393 -16.67 5.98 4.38
N LYS A 394 -16.15 6.71 3.38
CA LYS A 394 -14.84 7.36 3.43
C LYS A 394 -14.89 8.76 2.79
N ILE A 395 -14.34 9.76 3.50
CA ILE A 395 -14.12 11.11 2.99
C ILE A 395 -12.68 11.53 3.28
N THR A 396 -11.93 11.85 2.23
CA THR A 396 -10.56 12.35 2.32
C THR A 396 -10.42 13.68 1.58
N LEU A 397 -10.05 14.73 2.31
CA LEU A 397 -9.89 16.10 1.83
C LEU A 397 -8.52 16.68 2.20
N GLN A 398 -7.60 15.86 2.73
CA GLN A 398 -6.32 16.34 3.25
C GLN A 398 -5.45 16.99 2.16
N TYR A 399 -4.55 17.89 2.58
CA TYR A 399 -3.66 18.64 1.70
C TYR A 399 -4.41 19.44 0.64
N ASN A 400 -5.26 20.37 1.11
CA ASN A 400 -6.00 21.33 0.30
C ASN A 400 -6.02 22.72 0.98
N ASN A 401 -6.80 23.65 0.46
CA ASN A 401 -6.96 24.98 1.01
C ASN A 401 -8.39 25.23 1.55
N PHE A 402 -9.06 24.19 2.03
CA PHE A 402 -10.41 24.32 2.58
C PHE A 402 -10.43 25.20 3.83
N THR A 403 -11.51 25.98 3.99
CA THR A 403 -11.69 26.95 5.07
C THR A 403 -13.06 26.79 5.73
N GLY A 404 -13.35 27.63 6.74
CA GLY A 404 -14.65 27.62 7.41
C GLY A 404 -14.83 26.45 8.38
N HIS A 405 -16.06 26.24 8.82
CA HIS A 405 -16.39 25.23 9.82
C HIS A 405 -16.70 23.88 9.20
N ILE A 406 -16.34 22.82 9.88
CA ILE A 406 -16.76 21.45 9.52
C ILE A 406 -18.26 21.34 9.81
N PRO A 407 -19.11 21.03 8.81
CA PRO A 407 -20.57 21.10 8.97
C PRO A 407 -21.11 19.98 9.86
N SER A 408 -22.02 20.34 10.76
CA SER A 408 -22.68 19.40 11.67
C SER A 408 -23.51 18.33 10.94
N SER A 409 -23.95 18.60 9.72
CA SER A 409 -24.70 17.65 8.88
C SER A 409 -23.93 16.36 8.54
N LEU A 410 -22.60 16.36 8.63
CA LEU A 410 -21.80 15.13 8.47
C LEU A 410 -22.17 14.05 9.50
N SER A 411 -22.77 14.41 10.63
CA SER A 411 -23.29 13.44 11.60
C SER A 411 -24.45 12.57 11.08
N ASN A 412 -25.03 12.92 9.94
CA ASN A 412 -26.05 12.10 9.27
C ASN A 412 -25.47 10.90 8.52
N LEU A 413 -24.15 10.89 8.27
CA LEU A 413 -23.45 9.85 7.52
C LEU A 413 -23.17 8.62 8.39
N LYS A 414 -24.21 7.84 8.72
CA LYS A 414 -24.13 6.74 9.70
C LYS A 414 -23.25 5.57 9.29
N ASP A 415 -22.95 5.44 8.01
CA ASP A 415 -22.05 4.42 7.48
C ASP A 415 -20.59 4.86 7.42
N LEU A 416 -20.28 6.11 7.79
CA LEU A 416 -18.95 6.69 7.72
C LEU A 416 -18.00 5.98 8.68
N THR A 417 -16.86 5.52 8.16
CA THR A 417 -15.81 4.79 8.89
C THR A 417 -14.51 5.55 8.96
N PHE A 418 -14.23 6.43 7.99
CA PHE A 418 -12.96 7.12 7.85
C PHE A 418 -13.13 8.58 7.41
N ILE A 419 -12.46 9.48 8.12
CA ILE A 419 -12.36 10.91 7.77
C ILE A 419 -10.90 11.34 7.84
N ASP A 420 -10.41 12.00 6.79
CA ASP A 420 -9.16 12.75 6.82
C ASP A 420 -9.34 14.14 6.21
N PHE A 421 -9.29 15.18 7.05
CA PHE A 421 -9.37 16.60 6.69
C PHE A 421 -8.10 17.34 7.07
N SER A 422 -7.02 16.62 7.32
CA SER A 422 -5.75 17.20 7.76
C SER A 422 -5.13 18.15 6.72
N HIS A 423 -4.18 18.97 7.15
CA HIS A 423 -3.47 19.90 6.27
C HIS A 423 -4.42 20.78 5.43
N ASN A 424 -5.26 21.53 6.16
CA ASN A 424 -6.20 22.49 5.59
C ASN A 424 -6.26 23.76 6.47
N ASN A 425 -7.21 24.65 6.20
CA ASN A 425 -7.44 25.89 6.95
C ASN A 425 -8.80 25.88 7.67
N PHE A 426 -9.28 24.70 8.11
CA PHE A 426 -10.53 24.61 8.84
C PHE A 426 -10.44 25.33 10.17
N VAL A 427 -11.51 26.06 10.48
CA VAL A 427 -11.65 26.81 11.75
C VAL A 427 -12.87 26.30 12.52
N GLY A 428 -13.00 26.68 13.79
CA GLY A 428 -14.18 26.41 14.59
C GLY A 428 -13.90 25.55 15.81
N PHE A 429 -14.96 25.16 16.49
CA PHE A 429 -14.89 24.53 17.81
C PHE A 429 -14.92 23.01 17.69
N VAL A 430 -13.83 22.34 18.07
CA VAL A 430 -13.75 20.87 18.09
C VAL A 430 -14.86 20.26 18.94
N GLY A 431 -15.16 20.86 20.10
CA GLY A 431 -16.25 20.40 20.97
C GLY A 431 -17.67 20.49 20.37
N LYS A 432 -17.82 21.17 19.22
CA LYS A 432 -19.09 21.28 18.48
C LYS A 432 -19.10 20.46 17.19
N ILE A 433 -18.20 19.47 17.04
CA ILE A 433 -18.18 18.57 15.89
C ILE A 433 -19.00 17.30 16.22
N PRO A 434 -20.33 17.26 15.86
CA PRO A 434 -21.23 16.21 16.34
C PRO A 434 -20.87 14.82 15.83
N PHE A 435 -20.14 14.69 14.72
CA PHE A 435 -19.78 13.37 14.20
C PHE A 435 -18.77 12.65 15.10
N LEU A 436 -17.92 13.35 15.85
CA LEU A 436 -17.00 12.74 16.81
C LEU A 436 -17.73 11.96 17.92
N THR A 437 -18.97 12.34 18.20
CA THR A 437 -19.79 11.72 19.25
C THR A 437 -20.88 10.80 18.72
N ASN A 438 -21.40 11.05 17.52
CA ASN A 438 -22.64 10.45 17.02
C ASN A 438 -22.46 9.36 15.97
N LEU A 439 -21.23 9.18 15.41
CA LEU A 439 -20.94 8.16 14.38
C LEU A 439 -20.29 6.93 15.01
N THR A 440 -21.10 5.93 15.27
CA THR A 440 -20.66 4.71 15.98
C THR A 440 -19.78 3.77 15.15
N LYS A 441 -19.81 3.87 13.80
CA LYS A 441 -18.97 3.09 12.89
C LYS A 441 -17.63 3.74 12.59
N LEU A 442 -17.41 4.98 13.02
CA LEU A 442 -16.21 5.74 12.71
C LEU A 442 -15.01 5.12 13.42
N THR A 443 -14.01 4.71 12.63
CA THR A 443 -12.78 4.04 13.12
C THR A 443 -11.58 4.96 13.13
N ALA A 444 -11.50 5.92 12.22
CA ALA A 444 -10.39 6.85 12.17
C ALA A 444 -10.83 8.26 11.80
N VAL A 445 -10.28 9.23 12.54
CA VAL A 445 -10.47 10.67 12.33
C VAL A 445 -9.12 11.34 12.35
N ASN A 446 -8.80 12.03 11.26
CA ASN A 446 -7.65 12.91 11.18
C ASN A 446 -8.09 14.33 10.84
N LEU A 447 -7.91 15.25 11.78
CA LEU A 447 -8.16 16.70 11.65
C LEU A 447 -6.88 17.51 11.93
N SER A 448 -5.73 16.87 11.92
CA SER A 448 -4.46 17.51 12.24
C SER A 448 -4.09 18.63 11.24
N TYR A 449 -3.17 19.48 11.64
CA TYR A 449 -2.69 20.59 10.80
C TYR A 449 -3.83 21.45 10.24
N ASN A 450 -4.61 22.04 11.18
CA ASN A 450 -5.71 22.95 10.91
C ASN A 450 -5.68 24.15 11.88
N GLN A 451 -6.74 24.93 11.94
CA GLN A 451 -6.90 26.06 12.86
C GLN A 451 -8.09 25.86 13.82
N LEU A 452 -8.33 24.59 14.19
CA LEU A 452 -9.42 24.25 15.11
C LEU A 452 -9.12 24.73 16.52
N THR A 453 -10.16 25.21 17.22
CA THR A 453 -10.04 25.84 18.54
C THR A 453 -11.00 25.20 19.57
N SER A 454 -11.00 25.72 20.81
CA SER A 454 -11.88 25.32 21.91
C SER A 454 -11.56 23.97 22.55
N GLN A 455 -12.30 23.64 23.58
CA GLN A 455 -12.16 22.38 24.30
C GLN A 455 -12.64 21.20 23.48
N MET A 456 -12.08 20.01 23.76
CA MET A 456 -12.53 18.74 23.17
C MET A 456 -13.96 18.44 23.65
N CYS A 457 -14.68 17.63 22.82
CA CYS A 457 -16.02 17.14 23.18
C CYS A 457 -15.95 15.95 24.15
N GLU A 458 -17.09 15.69 24.83
CA GLU A 458 -17.26 14.45 25.59
C GLU A 458 -17.53 13.26 24.67
N PHE A 459 -16.83 12.14 24.86
CA PHE A 459 -16.95 10.94 24.05
C PHE A 459 -17.94 9.93 24.65
N GLN A 460 -18.75 9.29 23.81
CA GLN A 460 -19.71 8.26 24.22
C GLN A 460 -19.07 6.87 24.26
N ARG A 461 -19.64 5.94 25.07
CA ARG A 461 -19.11 4.58 25.25
C ARG A 461 -19.25 3.67 24.02
N ASN A 462 -20.28 3.84 23.21
CA ASN A 462 -20.52 3.02 22.01
C ASN A 462 -19.80 3.63 20.79
N ASN A 463 -18.49 3.50 20.77
CA ASN A 463 -17.63 4.12 19.79
C ASN A 463 -16.65 3.08 19.24
N SER A 464 -16.44 3.09 17.92
CA SER A 464 -15.52 2.18 17.22
C SER A 464 -14.17 2.82 16.93
N LEU A 465 -13.90 4.03 17.44
CA LEU A 465 -12.73 4.82 17.09
C LEU A 465 -11.44 4.13 17.53
N GLN A 466 -10.53 3.96 16.58
CA GLN A 466 -9.21 3.36 16.74
C GLN A 466 -8.09 4.39 16.60
N SER A 467 -8.28 5.42 15.79
CA SER A 467 -7.30 6.48 15.60
C SER A 467 -7.97 7.86 15.67
N LEU A 468 -7.44 8.72 16.54
CA LEU A 468 -7.86 10.11 16.68
C LEU A 468 -6.63 11.02 16.57
N ARG A 469 -6.57 11.82 15.50
CA ARG A 469 -5.47 12.73 15.21
C ARG A 469 -5.98 14.17 15.15
N LEU A 470 -5.54 14.97 16.10
CA LEU A 470 -5.90 16.38 16.27
C LEU A 470 -4.65 17.27 16.43
N GLU A 471 -3.46 16.72 16.21
CA GLU A 471 -2.20 17.45 16.38
C GLU A 471 -2.10 18.68 15.46
N ASN A 472 -1.27 19.64 15.86
CA ASN A 472 -1.06 20.89 15.11
C ASN A 472 -2.35 21.67 14.85
N ASN A 473 -3.05 22.01 15.94
CA ASN A 473 -4.23 22.86 15.95
C ASN A 473 -4.10 23.93 17.06
N ARG A 474 -5.19 24.55 17.46
CA ARG A 474 -5.28 25.54 18.56
C ARG A 474 -6.30 25.09 19.61
N ILE A 475 -6.39 23.77 19.84
CA ILE A 475 -7.33 23.17 20.79
C ILE A 475 -6.83 23.47 22.19
N ASN A 476 -7.72 23.97 23.05
CA ASN A 476 -7.38 24.40 24.40
C ASN A 476 -8.19 23.66 25.49
N GLY A 477 -7.90 23.99 26.75
CA GLY A 477 -8.54 23.35 27.89
C GLY A 477 -7.98 21.96 28.21
N SER A 478 -8.68 21.20 29.04
CA SER A 478 -8.25 19.88 29.50
C SER A 478 -8.68 18.76 28.55
N ILE A 479 -7.94 17.67 28.55
CA ILE A 479 -8.37 16.42 27.92
C ILE A 479 -9.57 15.90 28.74
N PRO A 480 -10.73 15.64 28.10
CA PRO A 480 -11.93 15.19 28.83
C PRO A 480 -11.76 13.78 29.39
N ASN A 481 -12.24 13.51 30.59
CA ASN A 481 -12.17 12.19 31.20
C ASN A 481 -12.88 11.10 30.37
N SER A 482 -13.88 11.50 29.60
CA SER A 482 -14.60 10.61 28.67
C SER A 482 -13.74 10.05 27.52
N ILE A 483 -12.51 10.52 27.33
CA ILE A 483 -11.54 9.87 26.42
C ILE A 483 -11.38 8.39 26.76
N SER A 484 -11.51 8.03 28.04
CA SER A 484 -11.50 6.65 28.53
C SER A 484 -12.64 5.76 28.00
N ASN A 485 -13.69 6.35 27.42
CA ASN A 485 -14.79 5.64 26.77
C ASN A 485 -14.41 5.07 25.39
N LEU A 486 -13.30 5.54 24.81
CA LEU A 486 -12.80 5.09 23.51
C LEU A 486 -12.02 3.77 23.64
N VAL A 487 -12.69 2.71 24.07
CA VAL A 487 -12.05 1.42 24.46
C VAL A 487 -11.27 0.72 23.33
N ASN A 488 -11.58 1.05 22.08
CA ASN A 488 -10.91 0.52 20.89
C ASN A 488 -9.74 1.37 20.40
N LEU A 489 -9.44 2.50 21.10
CA LEU A 489 -8.45 3.46 20.65
C LEU A 489 -7.04 2.86 20.67
N ARG A 490 -6.36 2.94 19.55
CA ARG A 490 -4.98 2.50 19.32
C ARG A 490 -4.01 3.66 19.21
N GLU A 491 -4.46 4.77 18.63
CA GLU A 491 -3.64 5.94 18.39
C GLU A 491 -4.37 7.21 18.87
N LEU A 492 -3.70 7.99 19.72
CA LEU A 492 -4.15 9.31 20.17
C LEU A 492 -3.02 10.32 19.96
N HIS A 493 -3.21 11.24 19.01
CA HIS A 493 -2.28 12.31 18.70
C HIS A 493 -2.94 13.67 18.98
N LEU A 494 -2.44 14.35 20.01
CA LEU A 494 -2.93 15.67 20.46
C LEU A 494 -1.80 16.69 20.51
N SER A 495 -0.62 16.36 19.99
CA SER A 495 0.56 17.20 20.09
C SER A 495 0.40 18.56 19.42
N SER A 496 1.20 19.53 19.84
CA SER A 496 1.21 20.88 19.25
C SER A 496 -0.16 21.54 19.24
N ASN A 497 -0.74 21.67 20.44
CA ASN A 497 -2.00 22.36 20.69
C ASN A 497 -1.83 23.30 21.91
N ASP A 498 -2.92 23.97 22.31
CA ASP A 498 -2.99 24.83 23.50
C ASP A 498 -3.64 24.08 24.70
N LEU A 499 -3.54 22.75 24.74
CA LEU A 499 -4.09 21.92 25.80
C LEU A 499 -3.42 22.24 27.14
N SER A 500 -4.21 22.28 28.18
CA SER A 500 -3.75 22.64 29.52
C SER A 500 -4.49 21.84 30.60
N GLY A 501 -4.06 21.98 31.86
CA GLY A 501 -4.65 21.26 32.96
C GLY A 501 -3.97 19.92 33.26
N ILE A 502 -4.59 19.16 34.13
CA ILE A 502 -4.03 17.93 34.68
C ILE A 502 -4.46 16.76 33.83
N VAL A 503 -3.49 15.96 33.35
CA VAL A 503 -3.78 14.68 32.73
C VAL A 503 -3.95 13.65 33.83
N GLU A 504 -5.17 13.20 34.02
CA GLU A 504 -5.50 12.13 34.97
C GLU A 504 -6.04 10.94 34.21
N PHE A 505 -5.29 9.84 34.21
CA PHE A 505 -5.82 8.54 33.82
C PHE A 505 -6.35 7.87 35.07
N ASP A 506 -7.66 7.97 35.34
CA ASP A 506 -8.29 7.44 36.53
C ASP A 506 -8.55 5.91 36.46
N LYS A 507 -9.07 5.33 37.58
CA LYS A 507 -9.37 3.88 37.69
C LYS A 507 -10.34 3.36 36.62
N SER A 508 -11.04 4.21 35.89
CA SER A 508 -11.99 3.88 34.83
C SER A 508 -11.38 3.85 33.45
N THR A 509 -10.10 4.21 33.33
CA THR A 509 -9.41 4.26 32.01
C THR A 509 -9.27 2.86 31.42
N ASN A 510 -10.02 2.59 30.35
CA ASN A 510 -10.07 1.29 29.67
C ASN A 510 -9.34 1.30 28.30
N LEU A 511 -8.34 2.16 28.11
CA LEU A 511 -7.59 2.27 26.86
C LEU A 511 -6.56 1.13 26.72
N LYS A 512 -7.00 -0.11 26.83
CA LYS A 512 -6.12 -1.30 26.81
C LYS A 512 -5.49 -1.56 25.43
N GLU A 513 -6.14 -1.10 24.37
CA GLU A 513 -5.67 -1.22 22.99
C GLU A 513 -4.75 -0.08 22.56
N LEU A 514 -4.44 0.87 23.44
CA LEU A 514 -3.62 2.03 23.08
C LEU A 514 -2.16 1.61 22.80
N HIS A 515 -1.70 1.91 21.60
CA HIS A 515 -0.34 1.67 21.13
C HIS A 515 0.49 2.95 21.07
N THR A 516 -0.13 4.06 20.72
CA THR A 516 0.54 5.36 20.56
C THR A 516 -0.21 6.45 21.33
N LEU A 517 0.52 7.16 22.19
CA LEU A 517 0.07 8.34 22.89
C LEU A 517 1.06 9.47 22.63
N ASP A 518 0.61 10.51 21.93
CA ASP A 518 1.40 11.72 21.68
C ASP A 518 0.66 12.95 22.21
N LEU A 519 1.15 13.53 23.29
CA LEU A 519 0.63 14.73 23.95
C LEU A 519 1.64 15.89 23.90
N SER A 520 2.73 15.74 23.18
CA SER A 520 3.86 16.67 23.19
C SER A 520 3.50 18.10 22.80
N ASN A 521 4.33 19.04 23.19
CA ASN A 521 4.17 20.46 22.87
C ASN A 521 2.77 21.00 23.26
N ASN A 522 2.45 20.84 24.56
CA ASN A 522 1.22 21.33 25.20
C ASN A 522 1.54 21.90 26.60
N SER A 523 0.58 22.53 27.24
CA SER A 523 0.71 23.06 28.63
C SER A 523 0.09 22.11 29.67
N LEU A 524 0.39 20.80 29.56
CA LEU A 524 -0.20 19.76 30.39
C LEU A 524 0.63 19.50 31.67
N PHE A 525 -0.03 19.08 32.73
CA PHE A 525 0.60 18.64 33.99
C PHE A 525 0.15 17.22 34.33
N LEU A 526 1.01 16.47 35.03
CA LEU A 526 0.62 15.15 35.56
C LEU A 526 -0.03 15.33 36.96
N GLY A 527 -1.13 14.64 37.21
CA GLY A 527 -1.78 14.65 38.52
C GLY A 527 -1.00 13.86 39.56
N ILE A 528 -0.71 14.48 40.72
CA ILE A 528 0.07 13.90 41.83
C ILE A 528 -0.62 12.68 42.48
N LYS A 529 -1.89 12.41 42.20
CA LYS A 529 -2.67 11.31 42.81
C LYS A 529 -2.49 9.94 42.14
N SER A 530 -1.37 9.69 41.53
CA SER A 530 -1.14 8.44 40.78
C SER A 530 -0.75 7.21 41.65
N ASN A 531 -1.43 7.01 42.80
CA ASN A 531 -1.41 5.70 43.46
C ASN A 531 -2.32 4.66 42.76
N SER A 532 -2.67 4.90 41.49
CA SER A 532 -3.56 4.05 40.74
C SER A 532 -2.76 3.12 39.85
N ASN A 533 -2.99 1.81 40.01
CA ASN A 533 -2.43 0.73 39.18
C ASN A 533 -2.99 0.76 37.74
N HIS A 534 -2.97 1.94 37.10
CA HIS A 534 -3.43 2.06 35.70
C HIS A 534 -2.31 1.70 34.78
N THR A 535 -2.62 0.90 33.78
CA THR A 535 -1.63 0.34 32.90
C THR A 535 -2.13 0.43 31.47
N PHE A 536 -1.24 0.86 30.59
CA PHE A 536 -1.40 0.74 29.14
C PHE A 536 -0.58 -0.47 28.66
N PRO A 537 -1.09 -1.69 28.75
CA PRO A 537 -0.28 -2.88 28.55
C PRO A 537 0.26 -3.01 27.12
N ASN A 538 -0.40 -2.40 26.16
CA ASN A 538 -0.05 -2.47 24.73
C ASN A 538 0.64 -1.21 24.21
N LEU A 539 0.99 -0.25 25.10
CA LEU A 539 1.64 0.99 24.70
C LEU A 539 3.04 0.70 24.14
N ARG A 540 3.28 1.21 22.93
CA ARG A 540 4.55 1.09 22.19
C ARG A 540 5.27 2.41 22.05
N LYS A 541 4.52 3.49 21.86
CA LYS A 541 5.05 4.83 21.68
C LYS A 541 4.40 5.80 22.66
N LEU A 542 5.24 6.48 23.48
CA LEU A 542 4.83 7.58 24.37
C LEU A 542 5.67 8.80 24.04
N ASN A 543 5.01 9.90 23.66
CA ASN A 543 5.62 11.20 23.53
C ASN A 543 4.88 12.22 24.39
N MET A 544 5.57 12.79 25.37
CA MET A 544 5.11 13.87 26.23
C MET A 544 6.21 14.96 26.35
N SER A 545 6.98 15.16 25.29
CA SER A 545 7.98 16.22 25.27
C SER A 545 7.32 17.61 25.34
N SER A 546 8.02 18.56 25.93
CA SER A 546 7.53 19.96 26.07
C SER A 546 6.14 20.07 26.69
N CYS A 547 5.89 19.39 27.83
CA CYS A 547 4.58 19.31 28.50
C CYS A 547 4.58 19.83 29.95
N ASN A 548 5.59 20.54 30.38
CA ASN A 548 5.75 20.98 31.80
C ASN A 548 5.69 19.87 32.86
N ILE A 549 6.12 18.64 32.48
CA ILE A 549 6.15 17.48 33.37
C ILE A 549 7.24 17.63 34.41
N ILE A 550 6.91 17.33 35.68
CA ILE A 550 7.79 17.46 36.84
C ILE A 550 8.13 16.12 37.52
N GLU A 551 7.62 15.00 37.01
CA GLU A 551 7.88 13.65 37.52
C GLU A 551 7.69 12.63 36.40
N PHE A 552 8.32 11.44 36.55
CA PHE A 552 8.13 10.36 35.59
C PHE A 552 6.68 9.81 35.63
N PRO A 553 6.00 9.70 34.48
CA PRO A 553 4.63 9.19 34.41
C PRO A 553 4.54 7.72 34.81
N ASN A 554 3.94 7.40 35.94
CA ASN A 554 3.85 6.01 36.44
C ASN A 554 2.94 5.09 35.63
N PHE A 555 2.07 5.61 34.78
CA PHE A 555 1.09 4.82 34.03
C PHE A 555 1.71 3.91 32.96
N PHE A 556 2.91 4.15 32.51
CA PHE A 556 3.60 3.25 31.56
C PHE A 556 4.50 2.19 32.24
N LYS A 557 4.57 2.17 33.57
CA LYS A 557 5.41 1.22 34.33
C LYS A 557 5.22 -0.25 33.95
N SER A 558 4.03 -0.63 33.46
CA SER A 558 3.71 -1.99 33.04
C SER A 558 3.66 -2.19 31.52
N SER A 559 4.10 -1.20 30.76
CA SER A 559 4.07 -1.24 29.29
C SER A 559 5.24 -2.03 28.74
N LYS A 560 5.10 -3.35 28.72
CA LYS A 560 6.17 -4.29 28.27
C LYS A 560 6.57 -4.16 26.81
N TYR A 561 5.77 -3.49 26.00
CA TYR A 561 6.02 -3.33 24.54
C TYR A 561 6.49 -1.92 24.19
N LEU A 562 6.79 -1.08 25.19
CA LEU A 562 7.25 0.29 24.95
C LEU A 562 8.63 0.25 24.28
N ASN A 563 8.72 0.79 23.06
CA ASN A 563 9.96 0.86 22.28
C ASN A 563 10.38 2.31 21.97
N TYR A 564 9.48 3.28 22.16
CA TYR A 564 9.75 4.70 21.96
C TYR A 564 9.25 5.50 23.16
N LEU A 565 10.14 6.23 23.81
CA LEU A 565 9.84 7.12 24.93
C LEU A 565 10.53 8.47 24.74
N ASP A 566 9.73 9.54 24.66
CA ASP A 566 10.19 10.92 24.62
C ASP A 566 9.52 11.74 25.73
N LEU A 567 10.33 12.17 26.70
CA LEU A 567 9.98 13.07 27.79
C LEU A 567 10.89 14.31 27.77
N SER A 568 11.48 14.63 26.65
CA SER A 568 12.42 15.74 26.50
C SER A 568 11.78 17.12 26.76
N ASN A 569 12.60 18.12 26.97
CA ASN A 569 12.15 19.51 27.17
C ASN A 569 11.09 19.66 28.28
N ASN A 570 11.29 18.98 29.42
CA ASN A 570 10.41 19.03 30.56
C ASN A 570 11.18 19.57 31.80
N ARG A 571 10.62 19.41 32.99
CA ARG A 571 11.23 19.87 34.25
C ARG A 571 11.39 18.72 35.25
N ILE A 572 11.66 17.49 34.74
CA ILE A 572 11.78 16.28 35.56
C ILE A 572 13.08 16.39 36.40
N PRO A 573 12.97 16.46 37.73
CA PRO A 573 14.14 16.54 38.62
C PRO A 573 14.59 15.17 39.08
N ASN A 574 15.68 15.13 39.86
CA ASN A 574 16.19 13.97 40.57
C ASN A 574 16.72 12.85 39.64
N GLN A 575 16.88 11.68 40.23
CA GLN A 575 17.39 10.51 39.53
C GLN A 575 16.31 9.79 38.72
N ILE A 576 16.72 9.11 37.65
CA ILE A 576 15.86 8.19 36.91
C ILE A 576 15.44 7.06 37.87
N PRO A 577 14.15 6.81 38.06
CA PRO A 577 13.68 5.82 39.04
C PRO A 577 14.03 4.40 38.61
N GLU A 578 14.35 3.57 39.57
CA GLU A 578 14.79 2.19 39.37
C GLU A 578 13.81 1.33 38.54
N TRP A 579 12.48 1.53 38.77
CA TRP A 579 11.45 0.84 38.00
C TRP A 579 11.46 1.17 36.49
N MET A 580 11.98 2.33 36.12
CA MET A 580 12.09 2.73 34.69
C MET A 580 13.15 1.88 33.98
N LEU A 581 14.18 1.42 34.69
CA LEU A 581 15.21 0.56 34.11
C LEU A 581 14.63 -0.79 33.66
N GLU A 582 13.60 -1.31 34.38
CA GLU A 582 12.89 -2.54 34.00
C GLU A 582 12.04 -2.36 32.73
N VAL A 583 11.49 -1.16 32.50
CA VAL A 583 10.70 -0.84 31.29
C VAL A 583 11.60 -0.62 30.08
N VAL A 584 12.82 -0.18 30.32
CA VAL A 584 13.80 0.21 29.27
C VAL A 584 14.31 -1.00 28.49
N GLU A 585 14.18 -2.23 28.95
CA GLU A 585 14.74 -3.43 28.29
C GLU A 585 14.35 -3.59 26.81
N ASN A 586 13.20 -3.04 26.39
CA ASN A 586 12.72 -3.11 25.01
C ASN A 586 12.79 -1.76 24.28
N LEU A 587 13.29 -0.71 24.91
CA LEU A 587 13.37 0.60 24.28
C LEU A 587 14.41 0.58 23.15
N GLN A 588 13.98 1.16 22.01
CA GLN A 588 14.83 1.47 20.88
C GLN A 588 15.17 2.96 20.81
N PHE A 589 14.25 3.79 21.32
CA PHE A 589 14.40 5.24 21.34
C PHE A 589 14.08 5.77 22.74
N LEU A 590 15.05 6.47 23.34
CA LEU A 590 14.88 7.15 24.63
C LEU A 590 15.38 8.57 24.53
N ASP A 591 14.46 9.52 24.73
CA ASP A 591 14.80 10.93 24.77
C ASP A 591 14.36 11.57 26.10
N LEU A 592 15.33 11.97 26.90
CA LEU A 592 15.19 12.69 28.16
C LEU A 592 15.97 14.03 28.15
N HIS A 593 16.39 14.50 26.95
CA HIS A 593 17.17 15.72 26.86
C HIS A 593 16.44 16.95 27.45
N ALA A 594 17.16 17.96 27.84
CA ALA A 594 16.63 19.22 28.36
C ALA A 594 15.63 19.02 29.52
N ASN A 595 16.12 18.34 30.59
CA ASN A 595 15.42 18.15 31.83
C ASN A 595 16.30 18.63 33.03
N LEU A 596 15.93 18.29 34.25
CA LEU A 596 16.70 18.60 35.46
C LEU A 596 17.24 17.34 36.14
N LEU A 597 17.47 16.28 35.36
CA LEU A 597 17.89 14.96 35.83
C LEU A 597 19.26 15.00 36.47
N GLN A 598 19.43 14.25 37.56
CA GLN A 598 20.66 14.14 38.36
C GLN A 598 21.07 12.66 38.52
N GLY A 599 22.23 12.43 39.10
CA GLY A 599 22.73 11.06 39.31
C GLY A 599 23.44 10.49 38.09
N ASN A 600 23.56 9.17 38.03
CA ASN A 600 24.30 8.49 36.99
C ASN A 600 23.48 8.25 35.71
N LEU A 601 24.18 8.11 34.59
CA LEU A 601 23.58 7.58 33.38
C LEU A 601 23.00 6.18 33.61
N PRO A 602 21.79 5.88 33.11
CA PRO A 602 21.28 4.52 33.11
C PRO A 602 22.00 3.63 32.06
N ASP A 603 22.04 2.33 32.31
CA ASP A 603 22.52 1.36 31.34
C ASP A 603 21.55 1.28 30.14
N PRO A 604 22.00 1.57 28.92
CA PRO A 604 21.14 1.39 27.75
C PRO A 604 20.98 -0.11 27.42
N PRO A 605 19.77 -0.56 27.03
CA PRO A 605 19.59 -1.94 26.58
C PRO A 605 20.26 -2.21 25.23
N SER A 606 20.50 -3.47 24.92
CA SER A 606 21.13 -3.87 23.65
C SER A 606 20.30 -3.51 22.41
N THR A 607 18.99 -3.29 22.58
CA THR A 607 18.02 -2.89 21.55
C THR A 607 18.03 -1.39 21.23
N MET A 608 18.74 -0.57 22.02
CA MET A 608 18.76 0.90 21.91
C MET A 608 19.36 1.33 20.58
N ILE A 609 18.62 2.17 19.85
CA ILE A 609 19.04 2.81 18.59
C ILE A 609 19.44 4.26 18.83
N ALA A 610 18.64 5.00 19.61
CA ALA A 610 18.89 6.41 19.88
C ALA A 610 18.74 6.72 21.37
N PHE A 611 19.78 7.34 21.94
CA PHE A 611 19.90 7.63 23.36
C PHE A 611 20.25 9.09 23.59
N PHE A 612 19.25 9.91 23.97
CA PHE A 612 19.39 11.35 24.19
C PHE A 612 19.22 11.69 25.66
N MET A 613 20.31 12.12 26.30
CA MET A 613 20.35 12.56 27.70
C MET A 613 20.96 13.95 27.87
N SER A 614 21.15 14.66 26.74
CA SER A 614 21.82 15.96 26.76
C SER A 614 21.06 17.04 27.54
N ASN A 615 21.76 18.12 27.90
CA ASN A 615 21.17 19.25 28.63
C ASN A 615 20.50 18.86 29.95
N ASN A 616 21.20 18.11 30.80
CA ASN A 616 20.78 17.70 32.13
C ASN A 616 21.84 18.03 33.19
N ARG A 617 21.70 17.49 34.38
CA ARG A 617 22.66 17.64 35.50
C ARG A 617 23.25 16.29 35.91
N LEU A 618 23.40 15.37 34.95
CA LEU A 618 23.88 14.02 35.19
C LEU A 618 25.35 14.04 35.58
N THR A 619 25.73 13.11 36.45
CA THR A 619 27.09 12.98 37.03
C THR A 619 27.57 11.54 36.89
N GLY A 620 28.83 11.29 37.33
CA GLY A 620 29.41 9.94 37.24
C GLY A 620 30.04 9.68 35.87
N GLU A 621 30.31 8.41 35.60
CA GLU A 621 31.00 7.95 34.38
C GLU A 621 30.02 7.37 33.37
N ILE A 622 30.46 7.23 32.13
CA ILE A 622 29.72 6.45 31.12
C ILE A 622 29.70 4.99 31.56
N PRO A 623 28.55 4.34 31.76
CA PRO A 623 28.51 2.98 32.23
C PRO A 623 29.11 2.00 31.23
N SER A 624 29.89 1.02 31.72
CA SER A 624 30.51 0.01 30.86
C SER A 624 29.53 -0.82 30.05
N MET A 625 28.28 -0.94 30.52
CA MET A 625 27.18 -1.64 29.82
C MET A 625 26.77 -0.97 28.51
N ILE A 626 27.14 0.29 28.27
CA ILE A 626 26.94 0.95 26.96
C ILE A 626 27.61 0.14 25.84
N CYS A 627 28.69 -0.59 26.13
CA CYS A 627 29.37 -1.45 25.16
C CYS A 627 28.51 -2.60 24.62
N ASN A 628 27.41 -2.93 25.30
CA ASN A 628 26.48 -4.00 24.90
C ASN A 628 25.35 -3.48 24.00
N ALA A 629 25.23 -2.16 23.84
CA ALA A 629 24.20 -1.54 23.00
C ALA A 629 24.60 -1.58 21.50
N SER A 630 24.74 -2.78 20.94
CA SER A 630 25.26 -3.01 19.59
C SER A 630 24.42 -2.41 18.45
N SER A 631 23.17 -2.05 18.72
CA SER A 631 22.27 -1.38 17.76
C SER A 631 22.31 0.14 17.83
N LEU A 632 23.15 0.73 18.69
CA LEU A 632 23.17 2.17 18.95
C LEU A 632 23.68 2.94 17.72
N GLU A 633 22.84 3.82 17.19
CA GLU A 633 23.14 4.70 16.06
C GLU A 633 23.44 6.13 16.50
N ILE A 634 22.75 6.60 17.57
CA ILE A 634 22.91 7.96 18.07
C ILE A 634 23.10 7.94 19.58
N LEU A 635 24.20 8.52 20.04
CA LEU A 635 24.53 8.79 21.44
C LEU A 635 24.73 10.28 21.65
N ASP A 636 23.78 10.94 22.32
CA ASP A 636 23.90 12.34 22.77
C ASP A 636 23.77 12.45 24.29
N ILE A 637 24.89 12.63 24.98
CA ILE A 637 24.97 12.88 26.42
C ILE A 637 25.63 14.23 26.73
N SER A 638 25.64 15.12 25.74
CA SER A 638 26.26 16.44 25.81
C SER A 638 25.63 17.35 26.89
N ASN A 639 26.33 18.40 27.26
CA ASN A 639 25.87 19.41 28.23
C ASN A 639 25.35 18.79 29.54
N ASN A 640 26.25 18.04 30.23
CA ASN A 640 26.03 17.45 31.54
C ASN A 640 27.23 17.69 32.47
N ASN A 641 27.25 17.04 33.62
CA ASN A 641 28.37 17.06 34.55
C ASN A 641 29.05 15.68 34.66
N LEU A 642 29.02 14.91 33.55
CA LEU A 642 29.64 13.58 33.48
C LEU A 642 31.16 13.68 33.52
N SER A 643 31.80 12.64 34.04
CA SER A 643 33.25 12.62 34.25
C SER A 643 33.83 11.23 33.91
N GLY A 644 35.08 11.02 34.25
CA GLY A 644 35.77 9.76 33.96
C GLY A 644 36.36 9.70 32.55
N LYS A 645 36.74 8.49 32.13
CA LYS A 645 37.33 8.25 30.80
C LYS A 645 36.27 7.80 29.80
N ILE A 646 36.43 8.15 28.53
CA ILE A 646 35.62 7.63 27.46
C ILE A 646 35.92 6.13 27.28
N PRO A 647 34.93 5.23 27.38
CA PRO A 647 35.12 3.79 27.20
C PRO A 647 35.70 3.46 25.83
N GLN A 648 36.70 2.58 25.79
CA GLN A 648 37.38 2.19 24.55
C GLN A 648 36.43 1.54 23.54
N CYS A 649 35.37 0.85 24.00
CA CYS A 649 34.38 0.22 23.13
C CYS A 649 33.58 1.21 22.26
N LEU A 650 33.51 2.49 22.64
CA LEU A 650 32.83 3.49 21.81
C LEU A 650 33.53 3.73 20.46
N GLY A 651 34.82 3.37 20.32
CA GLY A 651 35.47 3.29 19.02
C GLY A 651 35.14 2.02 18.21
N ASN A 652 34.64 0.98 18.87
CA ASN A 652 34.39 -0.36 18.27
C ASN A 652 32.90 -0.68 18.06
N PHE A 653 32.06 0.32 17.93
CA PHE A 653 30.64 0.09 17.66
C PHE A 653 30.36 -0.38 16.22
N GLY A 654 31.38 -0.71 15.46
CA GLY A 654 31.31 -1.25 14.13
C GLY A 654 30.49 -0.36 13.18
N HIS A 655 29.47 -0.93 12.56
CA HIS A 655 28.69 -0.23 11.53
C HIS A 655 27.41 0.47 12.05
N SER A 656 27.14 0.48 13.36
CA SER A 656 25.88 1.03 13.89
C SER A 656 25.99 2.52 14.26
N LEU A 657 26.97 2.89 15.08
CA LEU A 657 27.05 4.25 15.65
C LEU A 657 27.43 5.29 14.58
N SER A 658 26.53 6.25 14.34
CA SER A 658 26.73 7.35 13.38
C SER A 658 26.99 8.69 14.04
N VAL A 659 26.41 8.94 15.22
CA VAL A 659 26.55 10.20 15.96
C VAL A 659 26.99 9.93 17.40
N MET A 660 28.09 10.56 17.79
CA MET A 660 28.65 10.53 19.16
C MET A 660 28.85 11.97 19.64
N ASP A 661 27.94 12.46 20.47
CA ASP A 661 27.98 13.80 21.05
C ASP A 661 28.21 13.73 22.56
N LEU A 662 29.41 14.05 23.00
CA LEU A 662 29.87 14.10 24.42
C LEU A 662 30.22 15.51 24.86
N ARG A 663 29.90 16.53 24.08
CA ARG A 663 30.30 17.93 24.31
C ARG A 663 29.95 18.44 25.71
N THR A 664 30.72 19.39 26.21
CA THR A 664 30.42 20.13 27.42
C THR A 664 30.13 19.20 28.60
N ASN A 665 31.16 18.48 29.02
CA ASN A 665 31.19 17.59 30.17
C ASN A 665 32.55 17.69 30.89
N ASN A 666 32.83 16.80 31.83
CA ASN A 666 34.11 16.74 32.57
C ASN A 666 34.92 15.47 32.21
N PHE A 667 34.76 14.93 31.01
CA PHE A 667 35.54 13.77 30.58
C PHE A 667 37.02 14.10 30.50
N HIS A 668 37.87 13.17 30.94
CA HIS A 668 39.33 13.33 30.98
C HIS A 668 40.04 12.10 30.42
N GLY A 669 41.39 12.19 30.31
CA GLY A 669 42.19 11.14 29.70
C GLY A 669 42.23 11.25 28.18
N THR A 670 42.64 10.17 27.54
CA THR A 670 42.82 10.16 26.07
C THR A 670 41.54 9.74 25.34
N ILE A 671 41.36 10.26 24.13
CA ILE A 671 40.33 9.78 23.20
C ILE A 671 40.63 8.29 22.86
N PRO A 672 39.62 7.40 22.77
CA PRO A 672 39.82 6.02 22.35
C PRO A 672 40.59 5.91 21.03
N ASP A 673 41.55 4.98 20.95
CA ASP A 673 42.28 4.68 19.70
C ASP A 673 41.89 3.30 19.15
N THR A 674 40.56 3.05 19.09
CA THR A 674 39.95 1.76 18.77
C THR A 674 38.94 1.88 17.64
N PHE A 675 38.93 2.99 16.89
CA PHE A 675 37.98 3.16 15.77
C PHE A 675 38.26 2.13 14.69
N GLU A 676 37.27 1.27 14.44
CA GLU A 676 37.35 0.19 13.46
C GLU A 676 37.28 0.73 12.03
N LYS A 677 37.83 -0.07 11.11
CA LYS A 677 37.76 0.26 9.68
C LYS A 677 36.32 0.15 9.17
N ASP A 678 35.95 1.05 8.27
CA ASP A 678 34.63 1.10 7.64
C ASP A 678 33.46 1.28 8.65
N ASN A 679 33.69 1.98 9.78
CA ASN A 679 32.66 2.35 10.73
C ASN A 679 31.68 3.40 10.13
N SER A 680 30.49 3.55 10.75
CA SER A 680 29.43 4.46 10.29
C SER A 680 29.51 5.88 10.87
N LEU A 681 30.51 6.21 11.65
CA LEU A 681 30.59 7.51 12.32
C LEU A 681 30.66 8.69 11.34
N ALA A 682 29.60 9.49 11.37
CA ALA A 682 29.47 10.75 10.61
C ALA A 682 29.78 11.98 11.51
N THR A 683 29.45 11.89 12.81
CA THR A 683 29.66 12.99 13.76
C THR A 683 30.39 12.51 15.03
N ILE A 684 31.49 13.14 15.34
CA ILE A 684 32.24 13.02 16.62
C ILE A 684 32.36 14.42 17.21
N ALA A 685 31.69 14.67 18.32
CA ALA A 685 31.64 15.96 18.98
C ALA A 685 32.06 15.82 20.47
N PHE A 686 33.28 16.20 20.82
CA PHE A 686 33.86 16.10 22.17
C PHE A 686 34.28 17.46 22.74
N ASN A 687 33.92 18.55 22.09
CA ASN A 687 34.25 19.92 22.51
C ASN A 687 33.88 20.18 23.97
N GLY A 688 34.71 20.99 24.66
CA GLY A 688 34.38 21.46 26.03
C GLY A 688 34.50 20.36 27.09
N ASN A 689 35.58 19.59 27.07
CA ASN A 689 35.93 18.57 28.05
C ASN A 689 37.34 18.79 28.60
N HIS A 690 37.87 17.81 29.28
CA HIS A 690 39.25 17.80 29.83
C HIS A 690 40.12 16.72 29.16
N LEU A 691 39.81 16.34 27.93
CA LEU A 691 40.53 15.31 27.19
C LEU A 691 41.97 15.77 26.89
N GLU A 692 42.91 14.85 26.99
CA GLU A 692 44.34 15.13 26.87
C GLU A 692 45.06 14.12 25.96
N GLY A 693 46.31 14.34 25.70
CA GLY A 693 47.14 13.45 24.90
C GLY A 693 47.09 13.79 23.41
N LYS A 694 47.36 12.77 22.58
CA LYS A 694 47.41 12.90 21.12
C LYS A 694 46.11 12.45 20.45
N LEU A 695 45.91 12.91 19.22
CA LEU A 695 44.81 12.46 18.38
C LEU A 695 44.97 10.97 18.04
N PRO A 696 43.88 10.17 18.12
CA PRO A 696 43.93 8.75 17.78
C PRO A 696 44.26 8.54 16.31
N LYS A 697 45.22 7.65 16.03
CA LYS A 697 45.55 7.29 14.65
C LYS A 697 44.40 6.55 13.96
N SER A 698 43.61 5.84 14.73
CA SER A 698 42.44 5.11 14.24
C SER A 698 41.32 6.01 13.65
N PHE A 699 41.35 7.32 13.84
CA PHE A 699 40.45 8.25 13.16
C PHE A 699 40.52 8.16 11.62
N VAL A 700 41.66 7.70 11.07
CA VAL A 700 41.79 7.44 9.63
C VAL A 700 40.79 6.40 9.12
N ASN A 701 40.23 5.57 9.99
CA ASN A 701 39.26 4.54 9.69
C ASN A 701 37.82 5.09 9.61
N CYS A 702 37.58 6.32 10.09
CA CYS A 702 36.27 6.96 10.07
C CYS A 702 36.03 7.60 8.69
N THR A 703 35.81 6.77 7.66
CA THR A 703 35.71 7.22 6.26
C THR A 703 34.42 8.00 5.95
N ASN A 704 33.40 7.88 6.80
CA ASN A 704 32.12 8.58 6.67
C ASN A 704 32.07 9.86 7.52
N LEU A 705 33.14 10.26 8.16
CA LEU A 705 33.15 11.38 9.09
C LEU A 705 32.92 12.71 8.37
N GLU A 706 31.88 13.42 8.77
CA GLU A 706 31.48 14.74 8.24
C GLU A 706 31.80 15.85 9.23
N VAL A 707 31.60 15.57 10.54
CA VAL A 707 31.81 16.53 11.62
C VAL A 707 32.78 15.98 12.67
N LEU A 708 33.85 16.70 12.91
CA LEU A 708 34.82 16.43 14.02
C LEU A 708 34.99 17.71 14.83
N ASP A 709 34.47 17.72 16.07
CA ASP A 709 34.60 18.85 17.00
C ASP A 709 35.33 18.42 18.29
N LEU A 710 36.59 18.81 18.45
CA LEU A 710 37.45 18.50 19.57
C LEU A 710 37.90 19.76 20.35
N GLY A 711 37.34 20.93 20.03
CA GLY A 711 37.73 22.20 20.62
C GLY A 711 37.61 22.24 22.14
N ASN A 712 38.22 23.23 22.76
CA ASN A 712 38.15 23.44 24.23
C ASN A 712 38.47 22.18 25.07
N ASN A 713 39.55 21.49 24.73
CA ASN A 713 40.13 20.36 25.45
C ASN A 713 41.60 20.63 25.83
N LYS A 714 42.30 19.66 26.41
CA LYS A 714 43.73 19.71 26.71
C LYS A 714 44.55 18.85 25.73
N ILE A 715 44.04 18.64 24.52
CA ILE A 715 44.72 17.86 23.50
C ILE A 715 45.98 18.61 23.04
N ASN A 716 47.11 17.93 23.03
CA ASN A 716 48.37 18.50 22.60
C ASN A 716 48.98 17.66 21.46
N ASP A 717 48.62 18.01 20.24
CA ASP A 717 49.15 17.38 19.04
C ASP A 717 49.27 18.39 17.88
N SER A 718 50.12 18.05 16.90
CA SER A 718 50.16 18.80 15.64
C SER A 718 48.96 18.46 14.77
N PHE A 719 48.58 19.40 13.91
CA PHE A 719 47.50 19.14 12.94
C PHE A 719 47.73 17.82 12.17
N PRO A 720 46.77 16.90 12.14
CA PRO A 720 46.98 15.56 11.60
C PRO A 720 47.10 15.61 10.08
N TYR A 721 48.31 15.67 9.55
CA TYR A 721 48.57 15.65 8.09
C TYR A 721 48.05 14.38 7.39
N TRP A 722 47.83 13.31 8.14
CA TRP A 722 47.22 12.08 7.66
C TRP A 722 45.69 12.18 7.49
N PHE A 723 45.05 13.25 7.92
CA PHE A 723 43.65 13.61 7.62
C PHE A 723 43.52 14.25 6.23
N GLY A 724 44.61 14.37 5.47
CA GLY A 724 44.66 15.06 4.20
C GLY A 724 43.93 14.34 3.06
N SER A 725 42.82 14.93 2.64
CA SER A 725 42.16 14.79 1.32
C SER A 725 41.95 13.38 0.79
N PRO A 726 40.78 12.75 0.99
CA PRO A 726 39.67 12.99 0.08
C PRO A 726 38.33 13.30 0.78
N PHE A 727 38.33 13.71 2.02
CA PHE A 727 37.11 13.85 2.83
C PHE A 727 36.62 15.30 2.81
N GLY A 728 35.36 15.53 2.48
CA GLY A 728 34.63 16.77 2.66
C GLY A 728 34.31 17.06 4.14
N VAL A 729 35.25 16.77 5.06
CA VAL A 729 35.07 16.93 6.50
C VAL A 729 35.01 18.42 6.85
N THR A 730 33.90 18.85 7.43
CA THR A 730 33.79 20.18 8.05
C THR A 730 34.45 20.10 9.43
N VAL A 731 35.74 20.38 9.50
CA VAL A 731 36.47 20.50 10.79
C VAL A 731 36.09 21.85 11.39
N THR A 732 35.15 21.88 12.32
CA THR A 732 34.86 23.06 13.13
C THR A 732 35.73 23.05 14.37
N CYS A 733 36.66 23.97 14.40
CA CYS A 733 37.52 24.37 15.52
C CYS A 733 38.50 23.35 16.11
N LEU A 734 39.76 23.49 15.67
CA LEU A 734 40.94 23.20 16.48
C LEU A 734 41.46 24.52 17.09
N GLU A 735 40.66 25.28 17.85
CA GLU A 735 41.16 26.39 18.67
C GLU A 735 41.45 25.85 20.06
N SER A 736 42.75 25.91 20.42
CA SER A 736 43.31 25.58 21.72
C SER A 736 42.91 26.58 22.80
#